data_75bf0c3d34122d335a532dce34a09d1a
#
_entry.id   75bf0c3d34122d335a532dce34a09d1a
#
_cell.length_a   1.000
_cell.length_b   1.000
_cell.length_c   1.000
_cell.angle_alpha   90.00
_cell.angle_beta   90.00
_cell.angle_gamma   90.00
#
_symmetry.space_group_name_H-M   'P 1'
#
loop_
_entity.id
_entity.type
_entity.pdbx_description
1 polymer ?
#
loop_
_entity_poly.entity_id
_entity_poly.type
_entity_poly.pdbx_seq_one_letter_code
_entity_poly.pdbx_strand_id
1 'polypeptide(L)'
;MKIKKKVALSGLLLCCAITAKAQVCITPQVEQRARELVSQMTLEEKIDYISGPKSFYIRAVPRLGIPEIRMADGPQGIRNNTQSTLYPCGILSASTWNRKLARELGHGLARDAKARGVSILLGPGVNIYRSPLCGRNYEYFGEDPYLTGETAKEYILGVQEEGVMATVKHFAANNQEWSRHHASSDVDERTLQEIYFPAFRKAVQEAGVGAVMDSYNPLNGVHATENSWLNIDVLRKQWGFKGILMSDWTSVYSGVGAANGGLDLEMPVGKFMTREILIPAIENGIVKEETIDAKVRHILQTLIAFGALDTPREDKSIDKDNAQSKEIALDLAREGVVLLKNDNGTLPYRNGRTLVIGPNADIIPTGGGSGFVTPYSVVSLYDGMVQLKGGRQIELLSDSILYKDMSQQIYTDGSFTQNGFKGEYYNTRNLTGELFQAAIEPAIDHAWKYGAPFDGMPVDQFSARWTGVYKADKDGTVKFQLAGDDGYRLFVNDKLITGDWGNHSFSTRSAFMQVSAGEIYRLRIEYFDNVGEATVSFQAGMMDEERLASSLKHARNVIVCAGFNSSTEGEGFDRPFALSYGQEYLINKVASLHDNVTVVVNAGGGIDFRNWGQNVQAILMAWYPGQEGGKALAEIITGKLSPSGKLPVSIEEKWEDNPVYGNYYDNRNVPHKRVQYAEGVFVGYRGYDRNGKQPLYPFGYGLSYSSFEYSNLSVEKTGGSRVTVSFDIKNTGKMDAAEAAQVYVRDVECSVPRPLKELKGYDKVYLKKGETKRIRILLDEEAFAYYDVESHRFVVEKGTFEILAGPSSADLPLKATVVL
;
A
#
# COMPACT_ATOMS: atom_id res chain seq x y z
N MET A 1 8.71 -59.88 9.88
CA MET A 1 8.18 -58.75 10.67
C MET A 1 9.26 -57.66 10.95
N LYS A 2 10.07 -57.31 9.95
CA LYS A 2 11.17 -56.30 10.08
C LYS A 2 11.22 -55.21 8.98
N ILE A 3 10.23 -55.17 8.08
CA ILE A 3 10.20 -54.23 6.92
C ILE A 3 9.29 -53.05 7.15
N LYS A 4 8.33 -53.10 8.08
CA LYS A 4 7.35 -52.01 8.31
C LYS A 4 7.86 -50.82 9.18
N LYS A 5 8.99 -50.95 9.88
CA LYS A 5 9.52 -49.86 10.71
C LYS A 5 10.45 -48.89 10.01
N LYS A 6 10.98 -49.23 8.82
CA LYS A 6 11.91 -48.34 8.09
C LYS A 6 11.19 -47.30 7.20
N VAL A 7 9.96 -47.59 6.81
CA VAL A 7 9.16 -46.64 5.93
C VAL A 7 8.58 -45.47 6.74
N ALA A 8 8.22 -45.69 8.01
CA ALA A 8 7.69 -44.64 8.88
C ALA A 8 8.73 -43.59 9.30
N LEU A 9 10.00 -43.97 9.38
CA LEU A 9 11.07 -43.04 9.78
C LEU A 9 11.55 -42.16 8.64
N SER A 10 11.47 -42.65 7.38
CA SER A 10 11.80 -41.88 6.19
C SER A 10 10.73 -40.87 5.84
N GLY A 11 9.45 -41.13 6.12
CA GLY A 11 8.35 -40.18 5.89
C GLY A 11 8.36 -39.01 6.88
N LEU A 12 8.78 -39.23 8.14
CA LEU A 12 8.87 -38.15 9.14
C LEU A 12 10.06 -37.22 8.88
N LEU A 13 11.18 -37.76 8.39
CA LEU A 13 12.34 -36.96 7.99
C LEU A 13 12.13 -36.14 6.72
N LEU A 14 11.28 -36.59 5.81
CA LEU A 14 10.96 -35.85 4.59
C LEU A 14 9.99 -34.70 4.83
N CYS A 15 9.00 -34.86 5.75
CA CYS A 15 8.11 -33.77 6.16
C CYS A 15 8.84 -32.68 6.95
N CYS A 16 9.81 -33.03 7.81
CA CYS A 16 10.63 -32.03 8.51
C CYS A 16 11.62 -31.30 7.58
N ALA A 17 12.04 -31.90 6.47
CA ALA A 17 12.96 -31.29 5.52
C ALA A 17 12.30 -30.27 4.60
N ILE A 18 10.98 -30.37 4.37
CA ILE A 18 10.23 -29.43 3.51
C ILE A 18 9.84 -28.17 4.30
N THR A 19 9.55 -28.29 5.59
CA THR A 19 9.24 -27.13 6.46
C THR A 19 10.49 -26.35 6.89
N ALA A 20 11.68 -26.92 6.79
CA ALA A 20 12.93 -26.29 7.24
C ALA A 20 13.56 -25.31 6.23
N LYS A 21 13.04 -25.18 4.99
CA LYS A 21 13.64 -24.29 3.96
C LYS A 21 13.11 -22.86 4.00
N ALA A 22 11.95 -22.60 4.60
CA ALA A 22 11.31 -21.28 4.57
C ALA A 22 11.77 -20.33 5.69
N GLN A 23 12.35 -20.85 6.77
CA GLN A 23 12.84 -20.03 7.89
C GLN A 23 14.33 -19.81 7.79
N VAL A 24 14.80 -18.59 8.12
CA VAL A 24 16.24 -18.30 8.25
C VAL A 24 16.85 -19.20 9.31
N CYS A 25 17.51 -20.24 8.89
CA CYS A 25 18.20 -21.16 9.80
C CYS A 25 19.62 -20.66 10.04
N ILE A 26 19.80 -19.82 11.05
CA ILE A 26 21.13 -19.45 11.54
C ILE A 26 21.69 -20.62 12.36
N THR A 27 22.32 -21.56 11.66
CA THR A 27 22.96 -22.73 12.30
C THR A 27 24.29 -22.34 12.98
N PRO A 28 24.82 -23.15 13.91
CA PRO A 28 26.15 -22.90 14.47
C PRO A 28 27.25 -22.76 13.41
N GLN A 29 27.17 -23.47 12.30
CA GLN A 29 28.13 -23.39 11.19
C GLN A 29 28.02 -22.04 10.46
N VAL A 30 26.81 -21.53 10.26
CA VAL A 30 26.56 -20.19 9.68
C VAL A 30 27.14 -19.11 10.59
N GLU A 31 26.86 -19.18 11.90
CA GLU A 31 27.40 -18.22 12.88
C GLU A 31 28.93 -18.27 12.92
N GLN A 32 29.52 -19.46 12.90
CA GLN A 32 30.97 -19.63 12.90
C GLN A 32 31.60 -19.00 11.67
N ARG A 33 31.10 -19.30 10.46
CA ARG A 33 31.58 -18.70 9.20
C ARG A 33 31.49 -17.18 9.22
N ALA A 34 30.37 -16.63 9.72
CA ALA A 34 30.21 -15.18 9.85
C ALA A 34 31.26 -14.57 10.80
N ARG A 35 31.48 -15.17 11.97
CA ARG A 35 32.50 -14.72 12.93
C ARG A 35 33.94 -14.77 12.35
N GLU A 36 34.26 -15.81 11.59
CA GLU A 36 35.55 -15.95 10.91
C GLU A 36 35.75 -14.83 9.88
N LEU A 37 34.74 -14.48 9.11
CA LEU A 37 34.81 -13.36 8.17
C LEU A 37 34.95 -12.02 8.91
N VAL A 38 34.16 -11.78 9.97
CA VAL A 38 34.24 -10.54 10.78
C VAL A 38 35.66 -10.38 11.38
N SER A 39 36.26 -11.45 11.89
CA SER A 39 37.59 -11.41 12.49
C SER A 39 38.72 -11.08 11.49
N GLN A 40 38.47 -11.26 10.20
CA GLN A 40 39.42 -10.94 9.12
C GLN A 40 39.25 -9.53 8.56
N MET A 41 38.13 -8.83 8.89
CA MET A 41 37.90 -7.46 8.45
C MET A 41 38.65 -6.46 9.34
N THR A 42 39.17 -5.39 8.73
CA THR A 42 39.68 -4.23 9.48
C THR A 42 38.51 -3.43 10.04
N LEU A 43 38.75 -2.55 11.00
CA LEU A 43 37.73 -1.69 11.57
C LEU A 43 37.08 -0.80 10.47
N GLU A 44 37.90 -0.27 9.59
CA GLU A 44 37.42 0.57 8.47
C GLU A 44 36.53 -0.23 7.51
N GLU A 45 36.90 -1.48 7.19
CA GLU A 45 36.08 -2.35 6.35
C GLU A 45 34.76 -2.70 7.01
N LYS A 46 34.74 -2.95 8.33
CA LYS A 46 33.52 -3.19 9.10
C LYS A 46 32.58 -1.98 9.06
N ILE A 47 33.11 -0.78 9.29
CA ILE A 47 32.33 0.47 9.23
C ILE A 47 31.81 0.73 7.83
N ASP A 48 32.63 0.55 6.79
CA ASP A 48 32.19 0.67 5.41
C ASP A 48 31.11 -0.36 5.06
N TYR A 49 31.16 -1.55 5.63
CA TYR A 49 30.23 -2.64 5.34
C TYR A 49 28.83 -2.43 5.92
N ILE A 50 28.71 -1.68 7.02
CA ILE A 50 27.42 -1.33 7.64
C ILE A 50 26.77 -0.10 7.03
N SER A 51 27.32 0.42 5.93
CA SER A 51 26.83 1.56 5.15
C SER A 51 26.66 1.19 3.69
N GLY A 52 25.55 1.61 3.08
CA GLY A 52 25.33 1.41 1.66
C GLY A 52 26.38 2.10 0.80
N PRO A 53 26.92 1.45 -0.26
CA PRO A 53 27.85 2.10 -1.20
C PRO A 53 27.13 2.91 -2.28
N LYS A 54 25.88 2.56 -2.57
CA LYS A 54 24.99 3.16 -3.57
C LYS A 54 23.57 2.61 -3.37
N SER A 55 22.61 3.20 -4.02
CA SER A 55 21.16 3.14 -3.76
C SER A 55 20.57 1.80 -3.33
N PHE A 56 20.92 0.67 -3.90
CA PHE A 56 20.26 -0.63 -3.65
C PHE A 56 21.27 -1.77 -3.48
N TYR A 57 22.39 -1.50 -2.79
CA TYR A 57 23.44 -2.49 -2.67
C TYR A 57 24.05 -2.51 -1.27
N ILE A 58 24.44 -3.72 -0.82
CA ILE A 58 25.40 -3.91 0.27
C ILE A 58 26.79 -4.05 -0.36
N ARG A 59 27.79 -3.42 0.25
CA ARG A 59 29.15 -3.32 -0.25
C ARG A 59 29.83 -4.69 -0.37
N ALA A 60 30.64 -4.88 -1.40
CA ALA A 60 31.53 -6.03 -1.53
C ALA A 60 32.77 -5.87 -0.64
N VAL A 61 33.36 -7.00 -0.21
CA VAL A 61 34.72 -7.06 0.35
C VAL A 61 35.52 -8.12 -0.45
N PRO A 62 36.06 -7.73 -1.63
CA PRO A 62 36.58 -8.70 -2.61
C PRO A 62 37.72 -9.57 -2.07
N ARG A 63 38.60 -9.03 -1.19
CA ARG A 63 39.72 -9.80 -0.62
C ARG A 63 39.24 -10.94 0.27
N LEU A 64 38.00 -10.89 0.79
CA LEU A 64 37.39 -11.94 1.59
C LEU A 64 36.38 -12.78 0.80
N GLY A 65 36.28 -12.57 -0.50
CA GLY A 65 35.33 -13.26 -1.34
C GLY A 65 33.87 -12.85 -1.09
N ILE A 66 33.61 -11.75 -0.39
CA ILE A 66 32.26 -11.23 -0.13
C ILE A 66 31.79 -10.40 -1.34
N PRO A 67 30.77 -10.84 -2.07
CA PRO A 67 30.26 -10.14 -3.24
C PRO A 67 29.41 -8.91 -2.86
N GLU A 68 29.21 -8.01 -3.82
CA GLU A 68 28.18 -6.97 -3.72
C GLU A 68 26.80 -7.62 -3.77
N ILE A 69 25.90 -7.28 -2.84
CA ILE A 69 24.54 -7.83 -2.75
C ILE A 69 23.55 -6.80 -3.23
N ARG A 70 22.69 -7.18 -4.19
CA ARG A 70 21.65 -6.32 -4.75
C ARG A 70 20.32 -6.53 -4.03
N MET A 71 19.65 -5.42 -3.71
CA MET A 71 18.27 -5.38 -3.24
C MET A 71 17.38 -4.62 -4.22
N ALA A 72 16.06 -4.75 -4.07
CA ALA A 72 15.08 -4.01 -4.86
C ALA A 72 13.83 -3.73 -4.04
N ASP A 73 13.18 -2.58 -4.31
CA ASP A 73 11.79 -2.39 -3.91
C ASP A 73 10.92 -3.47 -4.54
N GLY A 74 9.84 -3.86 -3.86
CA GLY A 74 9.10 -4.98 -4.32
C GLY A 74 7.73 -5.30 -3.73
N PRO A 75 6.97 -4.39 -3.08
CA PRO A 75 5.64 -4.75 -2.60
C PRO A 75 4.69 -5.17 -3.73
N GLN A 76 4.81 -4.58 -4.91
CA GLN A 76 3.97 -4.85 -6.09
C GLN A 76 4.72 -5.39 -7.31
N GLY A 77 6.00 -5.68 -7.19
CA GLY A 77 6.87 -6.13 -8.28
C GLY A 77 8.28 -5.59 -8.15
N ILE A 78 9.23 -6.15 -8.90
CA ILE A 78 10.63 -5.77 -8.81
C ILE A 78 10.85 -4.42 -9.51
N ARG A 79 11.20 -3.41 -8.73
CA ARG A 79 11.55 -2.07 -9.18
C ARG A 79 13.07 -1.98 -9.45
N ASN A 80 13.62 -0.84 -9.68
CA ASN A 80 15.03 -0.48 -9.94
C ASN A 80 15.38 -0.44 -11.43
N ASN A 81 14.75 0.50 -12.14
CA ASN A 81 15.03 0.82 -13.55
C ASN A 81 14.91 -0.40 -14.49
N THR A 82 13.97 -1.29 -14.18
CA THR A 82 13.68 -2.47 -15.01
C THR A 82 12.18 -2.68 -15.12
N GLN A 83 11.73 -3.22 -16.24
CA GLN A 83 10.36 -3.71 -16.35
C GLN A 83 10.21 -5.00 -15.54
N SER A 84 9.05 -5.17 -14.91
CA SER A 84 8.70 -6.36 -14.16
C SER A 84 7.20 -6.61 -14.19
N THR A 85 6.76 -7.76 -13.70
CA THR A 85 5.34 -8.01 -13.45
C THR A 85 4.82 -6.99 -12.44
N LEU A 86 3.74 -6.29 -12.77
CA LEU A 86 2.99 -5.45 -11.85
C LEU A 86 1.90 -6.30 -11.21
N TYR A 87 2.13 -6.76 -9.99
CA TYR A 87 1.14 -7.47 -9.20
C TYR A 87 0.11 -6.49 -8.62
N PRO A 88 -1.08 -6.99 -8.21
CA PRO A 88 -2.01 -6.22 -7.39
C PRO A 88 -1.35 -5.68 -6.11
N CYS A 89 -1.85 -4.56 -5.62
CA CYS A 89 -1.35 -3.92 -4.41
C CYS A 89 -1.61 -4.72 -3.13
N GLY A 90 -0.92 -4.36 -2.03
CA GLY A 90 -1.00 -5.06 -0.76
C GLY A 90 -2.42 -5.17 -0.21
N ILE A 91 -3.16 -4.06 -0.20
CA ILE A 91 -4.55 -4.05 0.31
C ILE A 91 -5.49 -4.94 -0.53
N LEU A 92 -5.28 -5.03 -1.85
CA LEU A 92 -6.00 -5.98 -2.69
C LEU A 92 -5.63 -7.42 -2.34
N SER A 93 -4.34 -7.70 -2.10
CA SER A 93 -3.89 -9.05 -1.70
C SER A 93 -4.54 -9.48 -0.40
N ALA A 94 -4.66 -8.58 0.58
CA ALA A 94 -5.40 -8.84 1.82
C ALA A 94 -6.91 -9.01 1.60
N SER A 95 -7.50 -8.27 0.63
CA SER A 95 -8.92 -8.40 0.25
C SER A 95 -9.29 -9.78 -0.28
N THR A 96 -8.33 -10.58 -0.71
CA THR A 96 -8.57 -11.97 -1.10
C THR A 96 -8.94 -12.85 0.09
N TRP A 97 -8.50 -12.53 1.30
CA TRP A 97 -8.59 -13.36 2.50
C TRP A 97 -8.06 -14.78 2.26
N ASN A 98 -7.09 -14.92 1.37
CA ASN A 98 -6.56 -16.20 0.89
C ASN A 98 -5.06 -16.33 1.17
N ARG A 99 -4.72 -17.05 2.23
CA ARG A 99 -3.33 -17.33 2.63
C ARG A 99 -2.50 -17.97 1.52
N LYS A 100 -3.12 -18.87 0.74
CA LYS A 100 -2.44 -19.56 -0.36
C LYS A 100 -2.04 -18.58 -1.46
N LEU A 101 -2.93 -17.65 -1.85
CA LEU A 101 -2.58 -16.64 -2.85
C LEU A 101 -1.54 -15.65 -2.35
N ALA A 102 -1.53 -15.31 -1.06
CA ALA A 102 -0.47 -14.49 -0.48
C ALA A 102 0.90 -15.19 -0.59
N ARG A 103 0.94 -16.52 -0.41
CA ARG A 103 2.18 -17.32 -0.59
C ARG A 103 2.61 -17.38 -2.05
N GLU A 104 1.66 -17.60 -2.97
CA GLU A 104 1.94 -17.59 -4.42
C GLU A 104 2.45 -16.21 -4.90
N LEU A 105 1.92 -15.10 -4.34
CA LEU A 105 2.48 -13.78 -4.59
C LEU A 105 3.96 -13.72 -4.19
N GLY A 106 4.29 -14.23 -3.01
CA GLY A 106 5.70 -14.33 -2.55
C GLY A 106 6.57 -15.11 -3.53
N HIS A 107 6.11 -16.27 -4.00
CA HIS A 107 6.83 -17.07 -5.01
C HIS A 107 7.02 -16.30 -6.32
N GLY A 108 5.99 -15.63 -6.83
CA GLY A 108 6.08 -14.85 -8.07
C GLY A 108 7.10 -13.73 -7.96
N LEU A 109 7.04 -12.94 -6.89
CA LEU A 109 7.98 -11.85 -6.62
C LEU A 109 9.43 -12.34 -6.51
N ALA A 110 9.65 -13.46 -5.82
CA ALA A 110 10.99 -14.02 -5.68
C ALA A 110 11.56 -14.56 -6.99
N ARG A 111 10.75 -15.19 -7.84
CA ARG A 111 11.17 -15.59 -9.20
C ARG A 111 11.56 -14.39 -10.05
N ASP A 112 10.74 -13.32 -10.02
CA ASP A 112 11.04 -12.08 -10.73
C ASP A 112 12.32 -11.41 -10.19
N ALA A 113 12.59 -11.50 -8.89
CA ALA A 113 13.81 -11.04 -8.24
C ALA A 113 15.05 -11.84 -8.72
N LYS A 114 14.98 -13.16 -8.68
CA LYS A 114 16.05 -14.05 -9.15
C LYS A 114 16.38 -13.84 -10.61
N ALA A 115 15.36 -13.66 -11.48
CA ALA A 115 15.56 -13.35 -12.90
C ALA A 115 16.32 -12.04 -13.13
N ARG A 116 16.46 -11.18 -12.10
CA ARG A 116 17.11 -9.86 -12.15
C ARG A 116 18.34 -9.74 -11.25
N GLY A 117 18.75 -10.84 -10.63
CA GLY A 117 19.90 -10.87 -9.73
C GLY A 117 19.69 -10.12 -8.42
N VAL A 118 18.46 -10.06 -7.94
CA VAL A 118 18.07 -9.44 -6.67
C VAL A 118 18.06 -10.51 -5.57
N SER A 119 18.81 -10.29 -4.51
CA SER A 119 18.91 -11.24 -3.37
C SER A 119 18.04 -10.82 -2.18
N ILE A 120 17.71 -9.53 -2.07
CA ILE A 120 16.90 -8.98 -0.97
C ILE A 120 15.74 -8.20 -1.57
N LEU A 121 14.53 -8.62 -1.25
CA LEU A 121 13.29 -7.95 -1.63
C LEU A 121 12.83 -7.04 -0.48
N LEU A 122 12.65 -5.74 -0.76
CA LEU A 122 12.20 -4.75 0.23
C LEU A 122 10.66 -4.76 0.34
N GLY A 123 10.14 -5.83 0.90
CA GLY A 123 8.73 -6.12 1.12
C GLY A 123 8.53 -7.39 1.95
N PRO A 124 7.35 -7.53 2.58
CA PRO A 124 6.16 -6.70 2.47
C PRO A 124 6.15 -5.48 3.40
N GLY A 125 5.35 -4.45 3.03
CA GLY A 125 4.91 -3.40 3.94
C GLY A 125 3.73 -3.90 4.78
N VAL A 126 3.78 -3.68 6.12
CA VAL A 126 2.79 -4.25 7.06
C VAL A 126 2.24 -3.24 8.05
N ASN A 127 2.42 -1.94 7.79
CA ASN A 127 1.86 -0.91 8.66
C ASN A 127 0.33 -0.98 8.65
N ILE A 128 -0.27 -0.76 9.82
CA ILE A 128 -1.73 -0.83 9.98
C ILE A 128 -2.38 0.37 9.28
N TYR A 129 -3.45 0.11 8.54
CA TYR A 129 -4.33 1.14 8.00
C TYR A 129 -5.03 1.87 9.15
N ARG A 130 -4.42 2.97 9.60
CA ARG A 130 -4.94 3.77 10.71
C ARG A 130 -5.95 4.82 10.24
N SER A 131 -5.72 5.38 9.05
CA SER A 131 -6.49 6.45 8.44
C SER A 131 -6.63 6.21 6.94
N PRO A 132 -7.74 6.61 6.30
CA PRO A 132 -7.89 6.52 4.84
C PRO A 132 -6.95 7.47 4.08
N LEU A 133 -6.33 8.45 4.76
CA LEU A 133 -5.57 9.51 4.12
C LEU A 133 -4.12 9.14 3.80
N CYS A 134 -3.51 8.17 4.49
CA CYS A 134 -2.12 7.81 4.27
C CYS A 134 -1.88 7.32 2.84
N GLY A 135 -0.99 8.02 2.11
CA GLY A 135 -0.73 7.74 0.70
C GLY A 135 -0.12 6.38 0.40
N ARG A 136 0.47 5.70 1.40
CA ARG A 136 1.04 4.35 1.27
C ARG A 136 0.11 3.21 1.70
N ASN A 137 -1.14 3.50 2.05
CA ASN A 137 -2.11 2.46 2.44
C ASN A 137 -2.25 1.33 1.41
N TYR A 138 -2.09 1.64 0.13
CA TYR A 138 -2.18 0.64 -0.94
C TYR A 138 -1.12 -0.47 -0.82
N GLU A 139 0.05 -0.18 -0.23
CA GLU A 139 1.12 -1.15 -0.04
C GLU A 139 0.85 -2.13 1.11
N TYR A 140 -0.03 -1.75 2.06
CA TYR A 140 -0.26 -2.45 3.32
C TYR A 140 -1.45 -3.40 3.24
N PHE A 141 -1.73 -4.16 4.32
CA PHE A 141 -2.70 -5.25 4.31
C PHE A 141 -4.00 -4.95 5.08
N GLY A 142 -4.22 -3.72 5.53
CA GLY A 142 -5.47 -3.28 6.13
C GLY A 142 -5.37 -2.89 7.61
N GLU A 143 -6.55 -2.79 8.26
CA GLU A 143 -6.68 -2.25 9.62
C GLU A 143 -6.54 -3.29 10.73
N ASP A 144 -6.63 -4.58 10.38
CA ASP A 144 -6.65 -5.66 11.37
C ASP A 144 -5.27 -6.33 11.51
N PRO A 145 -4.69 -6.37 12.73
CA PRO A 145 -3.36 -6.94 12.96
C PRO A 145 -3.28 -8.45 12.70
N TYR A 146 -4.39 -9.21 12.86
CA TYR A 146 -4.40 -10.64 12.59
C TYR A 146 -4.40 -10.92 11.09
N LEU A 147 -5.29 -10.28 10.32
CA LEU A 147 -5.33 -10.42 8.85
C LEU A 147 -4.01 -9.97 8.23
N THR A 148 -3.48 -8.81 8.68
CA THR A 148 -2.19 -8.28 8.22
C THR A 148 -1.06 -9.24 8.51
N GLY A 149 -1.00 -9.78 9.74
CA GLY A 149 0.04 -10.72 10.15
C GLY A 149 0.01 -12.05 9.39
N GLU A 150 -1.18 -12.62 9.17
CA GLU A 150 -1.34 -13.87 8.41
C GLU A 150 -0.97 -13.68 6.92
N THR A 151 -1.40 -12.57 6.31
CA THR A 151 -1.05 -12.25 4.92
C THR A 151 0.46 -12.03 4.76
N ALA A 152 1.07 -11.26 5.67
CA ALA A 152 2.50 -10.99 5.67
C ALA A 152 3.34 -12.27 5.86
N LYS A 153 2.92 -13.13 6.80
CA LYS A 153 3.58 -14.42 7.04
C LYS A 153 3.66 -15.26 5.77
N GLU A 154 2.53 -15.45 5.10
CA GLU A 154 2.48 -16.28 3.90
C GLU A 154 3.26 -15.65 2.73
N TYR A 155 3.18 -14.33 2.55
CA TYR A 155 4.01 -13.60 1.59
C TYR A 155 5.51 -13.85 1.84
N ILE A 156 5.98 -13.68 3.09
CA ILE A 156 7.39 -13.86 3.46
C ILE A 156 7.84 -15.30 3.22
N LEU A 157 7.03 -16.27 3.62
CA LEU A 157 7.32 -17.68 3.39
C LEU A 157 7.48 -17.99 1.91
N GLY A 158 6.55 -17.49 1.06
CA GLY A 158 6.64 -17.67 -0.39
C GLY A 158 7.91 -17.06 -0.99
N VAL A 159 8.29 -15.85 -0.57
CA VAL A 159 9.54 -15.21 -1.01
C VAL A 159 10.77 -16.04 -0.60
N GLN A 160 10.81 -16.50 0.64
CA GLN A 160 11.99 -17.15 1.19
C GLN A 160 12.13 -18.62 0.77
N GLU A 161 11.06 -19.31 0.46
CA GLU A 161 11.06 -20.65 -0.14
C GLU A 161 11.78 -20.69 -1.50
N GLU A 162 11.76 -19.58 -2.23
CA GLU A 162 12.50 -19.42 -3.48
C GLU A 162 13.97 -18.99 -3.28
N GLY A 163 14.41 -18.77 -2.05
CA GLY A 163 15.79 -18.40 -1.73
C GLY A 163 16.10 -16.90 -1.84
N VAL A 164 15.08 -16.05 -1.95
CA VAL A 164 15.20 -14.58 -1.87
C VAL A 164 14.88 -14.14 -0.45
N MET A 165 15.62 -13.19 0.09
CA MET A 165 15.39 -12.63 1.41
C MET A 165 14.25 -11.62 1.36
N ALA A 166 13.23 -11.79 2.20
CA ALA A 166 12.19 -10.80 2.41
C ALA A 166 12.61 -9.77 3.47
N THR A 167 12.06 -8.55 3.37
CA THR A 167 12.26 -7.46 4.33
C THR A 167 10.91 -6.94 4.79
N VAL A 168 10.52 -7.22 6.03
CA VAL A 168 9.29 -6.65 6.60
C VAL A 168 9.50 -5.19 6.98
N LYS A 169 8.54 -4.31 6.60
CA LYS A 169 8.65 -2.85 6.75
C LYS A 169 7.30 -2.18 7.02
N HIS A 170 7.24 -0.97 7.60
CA HIS A 170 8.29 -0.14 8.15
C HIS A 170 8.18 -0.17 9.68
N PHE A 171 9.22 -0.56 10.39
CA PHE A 171 9.20 -0.81 11.83
C PHE A 171 9.58 0.46 12.62
N ALA A 172 8.63 1.15 13.30
CA ALA A 172 7.21 0.87 13.39
C ALA A 172 6.37 2.15 13.39
N ALA A 173 5.05 1.97 13.28
CA ALA A 173 4.06 3.06 13.41
C ALA A 173 4.23 4.21 12.38
N ASN A 174 4.67 3.92 11.16
CA ASN A 174 4.63 4.85 10.02
C ASN A 174 3.27 4.76 9.33
N ASN A 175 2.27 5.47 9.86
CA ASN A 175 0.87 5.38 9.44
C ASN A 175 0.35 6.67 8.78
N GLN A 176 1.27 7.55 8.37
CA GLN A 176 1.03 8.82 7.69
C GLN A 176 2.22 9.19 6.84
N GLU A 177 2.02 9.99 5.80
CA GLU A 177 3.09 10.49 4.94
C GLU A 177 3.46 11.94 5.24
N TRP A 178 2.51 12.76 5.73
CA TRP A 178 2.80 14.12 6.13
C TRP A 178 3.87 14.16 7.23
N SER A 179 4.91 14.95 7.01
CA SER A 179 6.03 15.15 7.98
C SER A 179 6.63 13.85 8.53
N ARG A 180 6.61 12.76 7.75
CA ARG A 180 6.97 11.41 8.19
C ARG A 180 8.38 11.28 8.78
N HIS A 181 9.33 12.14 8.39
CA HIS A 181 10.68 12.18 8.95
C HIS A 181 10.78 12.86 10.34
N HIS A 182 9.77 13.67 10.73
CA HIS A 182 9.90 14.57 11.89
C HIS A 182 8.72 14.49 12.86
N ALA A 183 7.56 13.99 12.43
CA ALA A 183 6.40 13.84 13.29
C ALA A 183 6.53 12.55 14.10
N SER A 184 6.60 12.69 15.44
CA SER A 184 6.65 11.54 16.34
C SER A 184 5.31 10.81 16.39
N SER A 185 5.32 9.50 16.21
CA SER A 185 4.19 8.62 16.53
C SER A 185 4.27 8.27 18.01
N ASP A 186 3.38 8.86 18.82
CA ASP A 186 3.34 8.65 20.26
C ASP A 186 2.29 7.59 20.60
N VAL A 187 2.74 6.40 20.92
CA VAL A 187 1.93 5.19 21.09
C VAL A 187 2.26 4.52 22.41
N ASP A 188 1.24 4.17 23.19
CA ASP A 188 1.44 3.39 24.41
C ASP A 188 1.88 1.95 24.14
N GLU A 189 2.52 1.30 25.13
CA GLU A 189 3.11 -0.02 24.97
C GLU A 189 2.07 -1.09 24.60
N ARG A 190 0.90 -1.09 25.24
CA ARG A 190 -0.17 -2.05 24.96
C ARG A 190 -0.65 -1.94 23.52
N THR A 191 -0.88 -0.72 23.07
CA THR A 191 -1.32 -0.45 21.69
C THR A 191 -0.26 -0.88 20.67
N LEU A 192 1.02 -0.64 20.95
CA LEU A 192 2.10 -1.18 20.11
C LEU A 192 2.05 -2.70 20.03
N GLN A 193 1.92 -3.39 21.15
CA GLN A 193 1.94 -4.86 21.24
C GLN A 193 0.71 -5.52 20.62
N GLU A 194 -0.49 -4.92 20.75
CA GLU A 194 -1.73 -5.53 20.27
C GLU A 194 -2.11 -5.12 18.83
N ILE A 195 -1.66 -3.93 18.35
CA ILE A 195 -2.07 -3.39 17.05
C ILE A 195 -0.92 -3.26 16.07
N TYR A 196 0.17 -2.57 16.43
CA TYR A 196 1.21 -2.19 15.47
C TYR A 196 2.36 -3.20 15.33
N PHE A 197 2.61 -4.01 16.34
CA PHE A 197 3.68 -5.02 16.34
C PHE A 197 3.28 -6.42 15.87
N PRO A 198 2.02 -6.89 15.93
CA PRO A 198 1.72 -8.30 15.68
C PRO A 198 2.19 -8.81 14.32
N ALA A 199 2.06 -8.01 13.24
CA ALA A 199 2.53 -8.42 11.92
C ALA A 199 4.05 -8.57 11.85
N PHE A 200 4.81 -7.67 12.50
CA PHE A 200 6.27 -7.76 12.58
C PHE A 200 6.70 -8.95 13.45
N ARG A 201 6.07 -9.12 14.62
CA ARG A 201 6.36 -10.26 15.50
C ARG A 201 6.11 -11.59 14.79
N LYS A 202 4.99 -11.71 14.09
CA LYS A 202 4.64 -12.91 13.31
C LYS A 202 5.64 -13.13 12.15
N ALA A 203 6.06 -12.07 11.47
CA ALA A 203 7.10 -12.15 10.43
C ALA A 203 8.43 -12.67 10.98
N VAL A 204 8.82 -12.24 12.18
CA VAL A 204 10.06 -12.69 12.84
C VAL A 204 9.93 -14.11 13.38
N GLN A 205 8.89 -14.40 14.18
CA GLN A 205 8.80 -15.62 14.96
C GLN A 205 8.20 -16.80 14.18
N GLU A 206 7.27 -16.56 13.26
CA GLU A 206 6.60 -17.63 12.51
C GLU A 206 7.13 -17.76 11.07
N ALA A 207 7.46 -16.66 10.39
CA ALA A 207 7.99 -16.71 9.03
C ALA A 207 9.53 -16.69 8.98
N GLY A 208 10.22 -16.34 10.07
CA GLY A 208 11.68 -16.27 10.11
C GLY A 208 12.23 -15.29 9.06
N VAL A 209 11.68 -14.09 9.01
CA VAL A 209 12.06 -13.06 8.02
C VAL A 209 13.55 -12.73 8.08
N GLY A 210 14.21 -12.60 6.92
CA GLY A 210 15.64 -12.33 6.83
C GLY A 210 16.03 -10.90 7.18
N ALA A 211 15.17 -9.93 6.91
CA ALA A 211 15.44 -8.53 7.18
C ALA A 211 14.22 -7.80 7.73
N VAL A 212 14.48 -6.75 8.52
CA VAL A 212 13.51 -5.77 9.00
C VAL A 212 14.02 -4.38 8.60
N MET A 213 13.11 -3.50 8.16
CA MET A 213 13.44 -2.12 7.85
C MET A 213 12.78 -1.19 8.87
N ASP A 214 13.61 -0.38 9.56
CA ASP A 214 13.13 0.68 10.43
C ASP A 214 12.36 1.74 9.64
N SER A 215 11.44 2.41 10.31
CA SER A 215 10.61 3.45 9.71
C SER A 215 11.29 4.83 9.72
N TYR A 216 10.74 5.78 8.96
CA TYR A 216 11.21 7.17 8.91
C TYR A 216 11.00 7.94 10.21
N ASN A 217 9.87 7.69 10.89
CA ASN A 217 9.36 8.52 11.96
C ASN A 217 10.06 8.27 13.30
N PRO A 218 10.09 9.28 14.17
CA PRO A 218 10.31 9.03 15.59
C PRO A 218 9.16 8.20 16.18
N LEU A 219 9.49 7.23 17.04
CA LEU A 219 8.55 6.50 17.88
C LEU A 219 8.74 6.96 19.32
N ASN A 220 7.71 7.54 19.92
CA ASN A 220 7.76 8.11 21.27
C ASN A 220 8.92 9.12 21.45
N GLY A 221 9.19 9.91 20.42
CA GLY A 221 10.19 10.98 20.43
C GLY A 221 11.61 10.57 20.02
N VAL A 222 11.86 9.29 19.72
CA VAL A 222 13.18 8.77 19.27
C VAL A 222 13.05 8.18 17.87
N HIS A 223 13.90 8.60 16.93
CA HIS A 223 13.89 8.02 15.58
C HIS A 223 14.04 6.51 15.63
N ALA A 224 13.27 5.78 14.82
CA ALA A 224 13.25 4.32 14.82
C ALA A 224 14.65 3.74 14.73
N THR A 225 15.50 4.27 13.85
CA THR A 225 16.89 3.83 13.65
C THR A 225 17.81 4.02 14.86
N GLU A 226 17.43 4.88 15.82
CA GLU A 226 18.18 5.19 17.04
C GLU A 226 17.51 4.64 18.31
N ASN A 227 16.35 3.99 18.18
CA ASN A 227 15.52 3.57 19.29
C ASN A 227 15.96 2.20 19.83
N SER A 228 16.82 2.19 20.85
CA SER A 228 17.34 0.96 21.45
C SER A 228 16.25 0.09 22.09
N TRP A 229 15.19 0.67 22.65
CA TRP A 229 14.07 -0.10 23.15
C TRP A 229 13.39 -0.89 22.04
N LEU A 230 13.11 -0.23 20.89
CA LEU A 230 12.48 -0.86 19.75
C LEU A 230 13.37 -1.96 19.15
N ASN A 231 14.62 -1.64 18.85
CA ASN A 231 15.51 -2.48 18.04
C ASN A 231 16.23 -3.56 18.87
N ILE A 232 16.63 -3.23 20.10
CA ILE A 232 17.38 -4.16 20.95
C ILE A 232 16.46 -4.91 21.90
N ASP A 233 15.61 -4.20 22.66
CA ASP A 233 14.82 -4.87 23.68
C ASP A 233 13.64 -5.62 23.07
N VAL A 234 12.86 -4.99 22.17
CA VAL A 234 11.73 -5.65 21.53
C VAL A 234 12.18 -6.60 20.42
N LEU A 235 12.82 -6.06 19.36
CA LEU A 235 13.11 -6.85 18.16
C LEU A 235 14.11 -7.99 18.45
N ARG A 236 15.26 -7.67 19.07
CA ARG A 236 16.32 -8.65 19.28
C ARG A 236 16.09 -9.56 20.49
N LYS A 237 15.76 -8.97 21.67
CA LYS A 237 15.66 -9.74 22.91
C LYS A 237 14.32 -10.45 23.06
N GLN A 238 13.19 -9.73 22.91
CA GLN A 238 11.87 -10.32 23.09
C GLN A 238 11.48 -11.26 21.95
N TRP A 239 11.71 -10.85 20.69
CA TRP A 239 11.30 -11.66 19.53
C TRP A 239 12.39 -12.59 19.01
N GLY A 240 13.64 -12.39 19.43
CA GLY A 240 14.76 -13.26 19.05
C GLY A 240 15.24 -13.03 17.61
N PHE A 241 15.01 -11.87 17.01
CA PHE A 241 15.42 -11.59 15.64
C PHE A 241 16.94 -11.65 15.47
N LYS A 242 17.41 -12.40 14.48
CA LYS A 242 18.83 -12.61 14.19
C LYS A 242 19.26 -12.09 12.83
N GLY A 243 18.30 -11.58 12.03
CA GLY A 243 18.52 -11.10 10.67
C GLY A 243 19.07 -9.67 10.60
N ILE A 244 18.98 -9.07 9.42
CA ILE A 244 19.45 -7.71 9.12
C ILE A 244 18.41 -6.70 9.55
N LEU A 245 18.78 -5.72 10.39
CA LEU A 245 18.01 -4.53 10.63
C LEU A 245 18.59 -3.39 9.79
N MET A 246 17.84 -2.89 8.80
CA MET A 246 18.27 -1.79 7.94
C MET A 246 17.44 -0.54 8.18
N SER A 247 18.00 0.63 7.87
CA SER A 247 17.24 1.88 7.82
C SER A 247 16.34 1.92 6.59
N ASP A 248 15.26 2.68 6.63
CA ASP A 248 14.66 3.19 5.40
C ASP A 248 15.62 4.19 4.72
N TRP A 249 15.33 4.58 3.46
CA TRP A 249 16.20 5.43 2.66
C TRP A 249 16.32 6.84 3.27
N THR A 250 17.55 7.22 3.66
CA THR A 250 17.85 8.52 4.32
C THR A 250 17.19 8.73 5.68
N SER A 251 16.86 7.66 6.42
CA SER A 251 16.21 7.75 7.73
C SER A 251 17.15 7.64 8.94
N VAL A 252 18.45 7.75 8.73
CA VAL A 252 19.45 7.88 9.80
C VAL A 252 19.73 9.36 10.05
N TYR A 253 19.77 9.77 11.32
CA TYR A 253 19.95 11.17 11.73
C TYR A 253 21.15 11.36 12.66
N SER A 254 21.64 10.28 13.28
CA SER A 254 22.84 10.25 14.12
C SER A 254 23.60 8.93 13.94
N GLY A 255 24.85 8.97 13.52
CA GLY A 255 25.66 7.76 13.36
C GLY A 255 25.93 7.03 14.69
N VAL A 256 26.22 7.79 15.75
CA VAL A 256 26.41 7.24 17.11
C VAL A 256 25.09 6.72 17.66
N GLY A 257 23.99 7.50 17.47
CA GLY A 257 22.66 7.09 17.89
C GLY A 257 22.23 5.78 17.21
N ALA A 258 22.38 5.67 15.88
CA ALA A 258 22.05 4.46 15.13
C ALA A 258 22.95 3.27 15.49
N ALA A 259 24.26 3.50 15.69
CA ALA A 259 25.16 2.47 16.14
C ALA A 259 24.72 1.87 17.49
N ASN A 260 24.46 2.69 18.47
CA ASN A 260 24.03 2.27 19.81
C ASN A 260 22.55 1.88 19.86
N GLY A 261 21.72 2.40 18.94
CA GLY A 261 20.30 2.10 18.82
C GLY A 261 19.95 0.74 18.19
N GLY A 262 20.98 -0.02 17.72
CA GLY A 262 20.78 -1.39 17.23
C GLY A 262 20.64 -1.55 15.72
N LEU A 263 20.65 -0.47 14.92
CA LEU A 263 20.64 -0.51 13.45
C LEU A 263 21.88 -1.21 12.90
N ASP A 264 21.72 -2.18 11.97
CA ASP A 264 22.87 -2.86 11.36
C ASP A 264 23.37 -2.20 10.08
N LEU A 265 22.48 -1.63 9.26
CA LEU A 265 22.80 -1.16 7.91
C LEU A 265 22.13 0.18 7.62
N GLU A 266 22.94 1.22 7.37
CA GLU A 266 22.46 2.52 6.88
C GLU A 266 22.27 2.50 5.35
N MET A 267 21.08 2.90 4.87
CA MET A 267 20.74 2.99 3.44
C MET A 267 20.30 4.41 3.07
N PRO A 268 20.43 4.83 1.80
CA PRO A 268 21.03 4.12 0.63
C PRO A 268 22.54 4.25 0.55
N VAL A 269 23.11 5.26 1.19
CA VAL A 269 24.55 5.61 1.17
C VAL A 269 24.97 6.00 2.58
N GLY A 270 26.13 5.57 3.01
CA GLY A 270 26.69 5.95 4.30
C GLY A 270 26.86 7.48 4.40
N LYS A 271 26.05 8.11 5.23
CA LYS A 271 26.07 9.53 5.53
C LYS A 271 26.38 9.80 7.00
N PHE A 272 25.93 8.92 7.87
CA PHE A 272 26.07 9.04 9.32
C PHE A 272 26.89 7.92 9.94
N MET A 273 26.71 6.67 9.51
CA MET A 273 27.51 5.54 10.01
C MET A 273 28.80 5.39 9.20
N THR A 274 29.64 6.45 9.25
CA THR A 274 30.89 6.57 8.46
C THR A 274 32.12 6.49 9.34
N ARG A 275 33.29 6.31 8.71
CA ARG A 275 34.59 6.27 9.41
C ARG A 275 34.86 7.56 10.20
N GLU A 276 34.53 8.72 9.60
CA GLU A 276 34.75 10.04 10.19
C GLU A 276 33.96 10.25 11.49
N ILE A 277 32.82 9.58 11.64
CA ILE A 277 31.94 9.66 12.81
C ILE A 277 32.22 8.54 13.78
N LEU A 278 32.33 7.28 13.31
CA LEU A 278 32.38 6.12 14.19
C LEU A 278 33.77 5.81 14.72
N ILE A 279 34.85 6.06 13.97
CA ILE A 279 36.21 5.81 14.50
C ILE A 279 36.50 6.67 15.73
N PRO A 280 36.32 8.01 15.71
CA PRO A 280 36.51 8.81 16.92
C PRO A 280 35.56 8.42 18.07
N ALA A 281 34.34 8.00 17.76
CA ALA A 281 33.39 7.54 18.79
C ALA A 281 33.83 6.22 19.45
N ILE A 282 34.48 5.34 18.70
CA ILE A 282 35.06 4.09 19.23
C ILE A 282 36.29 4.39 20.06
N GLU A 283 37.21 5.21 19.57
CA GLU A 283 38.42 5.62 20.28
C GLU A 283 38.10 6.30 21.64
N ASN A 284 37.01 7.05 21.70
CA ASN A 284 36.52 7.70 22.93
C ASN A 284 35.62 6.80 23.80
N GLY A 285 35.38 5.53 23.40
CA GLY A 285 34.56 4.57 24.14
C GLY A 285 33.05 4.86 24.15
N ILE A 286 32.56 5.76 23.27
CA ILE A 286 31.13 6.11 23.13
C ILE A 286 30.40 5.00 22.37
N VAL A 287 31.05 4.39 21.39
CA VAL A 287 30.61 3.19 20.67
C VAL A 287 31.63 2.09 20.93
N LYS A 288 31.19 0.87 21.18
CA LYS A 288 32.10 -0.27 21.35
C LYS A 288 32.40 -0.91 19.99
N GLU A 289 33.63 -1.37 19.76
CA GLU A 289 34.00 -2.10 18.54
C GLU A 289 33.15 -3.38 18.38
N GLU A 290 32.86 -4.08 19.50
CA GLU A 290 31.99 -5.26 19.49
C GLU A 290 30.56 -4.96 19.01
N THR A 291 30.09 -3.71 19.13
CA THR A 291 28.83 -3.26 18.56
C THR A 291 28.90 -3.28 17.03
N ILE A 292 30.00 -2.81 16.45
CA ILE A 292 30.21 -2.85 14.99
C ILE A 292 30.35 -4.30 14.51
N ASP A 293 31.11 -5.13 15.24
CA ASP A 293 31.26 -6.55 14.94
C ASP A 293 29.92 -7.30 14.91
N ALA A 294 29.04 -6.98 15.85
CA ALA A 294 27.71 -7.57 15.92
C ALA A 294 26.85 -7.23 14.68
N LYS A 295 26.91 -5.96 14.22
CA LYS A 295 26.18 -5.52 13.02
C LYS A 295 26.68 -6.24 11.76
N VAL A 296 27.97 -6.24 11.53
CA VAL A 296 28.59 -6.97 10.40
C VAL A 296 28.24 -8.45 10.45
N ARG A 297 28.27 -9.05 11.67
CA ARG A 297 27.89 -10.45 11.86
C ARG A 297 26.43 -10.70 11.51
N HIS A 298 25.47 -9.83 11.91
CA HIS A 298 24.06 -9.98 11.57
C HIS A 298 23.84 -9.95 10.05
N ILE A 299 24.54 -9.04 9.35
CA ILE A 299 24.49 -8.98 7.89
C ILE A 299 25.05 -10.27 7.28
N LEU A 300 26.28 -10.65 7.63
CA LEU A 300 26.96 -11.81 7.04
C LEU A 300 26.28 -13.13 7.33
N GLN A 301 25.85 -13.39 8.60
CA GLN A 301 25.19 -14.65 8.93
C GLN A 301 23.86 -14.81 8.17
N THR A 302 23.13 -13.71 7.96
CA THR A 302 21.89 -13.75 7.21
C THR A 302 22.16 -14.03 5.73
N LEU A 303 23.11 -13.33 5.11
CA LEU A 303 23.52 -13.57 3.73
C LEU A 303 24.03 -15.00 3.51
N ILE A 304 24.79 -15.55 4.45
CA ILE A 304 25.27 -16.94 4.41
C ILE A 304 24.10 -17.91 4.49
N ALA A 305 23.15 -17.67 5.42
CA ALA A 305 21.99 -18.55 5.60
C ALA A 305 21.10 -18.64 4.35
N PHE A 306 21.00 -17.54 3.58
CA PHE A 306 20.31 -17.51 2.28
C PHE A 306 21.20 -17.96 1.11
N GLY A 307 22.46 -18.32 1.33
CA GLY A 307 23.40 -18.69 0.27
C GLY A 307 23.80 -17.54 -0.65
N ALA A 308 23.51 -16.28 -0.28
CA ALA A 308 23.72 -15.10 -1.12
C ALA A 308 25.20 -14.80 -1.40
N LEU A 309 26.13 -15.34 -0.60
CA LEU A 309 27.56 -15.22 -0.84
C LEU A 309 28.08 -16.25 -1.88
N ASP A 310 27.39 -17.37 -2.05
CA ASP A 310 27.91 -18.56 -2.74
C ASP A 310 27.17 -18.88 -4.05
N THR A 311 25.96 -18.33 -4.25
CA THR A 311 25.12 -18.61 -5.43
C THR A 311 25.23 -17.52 -6.51
N PRO A 312 25.03 -17.86 -7.80
CA PRO A 312 24.91 -16.86 -8.85
C PRO A 312 23.78 -15.84 -8.55
N ARG A 313 24.05 -14.56 -8.83
CA ARG A 313 23.10 -13.49 -8.53
C ARG A 313 21.85 -13.49 -9.43
N GLU A 314 21.99 -13.89 -10.70
CA GLU A 314 20.91 -13.90 -11.69
C GLU A 314 20.67 -15.31 -12.19
N ASP A 315 19.42 -15.75 -12.10
CA ASP A 315 18.98 -17.01 -12.71
C ASP A 315 18.45 -16.73 -14.12
N LYS A 316 19.31 -16.95 -15.11
CA LYS A 316 18.99 -16.73 -16.53
C LYS A 316 18.02 -17.75 -17.11
N SER A 317 17.68 -18.81 -16.39
CA SER A 317 16.65 -19.78 -16.83
C SER A 317 15.24 -19.27 -16.62
N ILE A 318 15.06 -18.23 -15.80
CA ILE A 318 13.77 -17.61 -15.53
C ILE A 318 13.54 -16.46 -16.53
N ASP A 319 12.46 -16.55 -17.31
CA ASP A 319 12.05 -15.46 -18.19
C ASP A 319 11.64 -14.25 -17.34
N LYS A 320 12.13 -13.06 -17.69
CA LYS A 320 11.82 -11.80 -16.99
C LYS A 320 10.37 -11.35 -17.17
N ASP A 321 9.71 -11.81 -18.22
CA ASP A 321 8.27 -11.61 -18.51
C ASP A 321 7.54 -12.96 -18.45
N ASN A 322 7.64 -13.66 -17.33
CA ASN A 322 7.16 -15.04 -17.23
C ASN A 322 5.63 -15.16 -17.04
N ALA A 323 5.06 -16.20 -17.65
CA ALA A 323 3.62 -16.44 -17.65
C ALA A 323 3.06 -16.79 -16.26
N GLN A 324 3.84 -17.41 -15.39
CA GLN A 324 3.39 -17.76 -14.03
C GLN A 324 3.15 -16.52 -13.19
N SER A 325 4.05 -15.51 -13.26
CA SER A 325 3.88 -14.24 -12.56
C SER A 325 2.61 -13.51 -13.03
N LYS A 326 2.31 -13.56 -14.34
CA LYS A 326 1.07 -12.98 -14.91
C LYS A 326 -0.18 -13.70 -14.40
N GLU A 327 -0.17 -15.02 -14.30
CA GLU A 327 -1.32 -15.80 -13.79
C GLU A 327 -1.55 -15.52 -12.30
N ILE A 328 -0.50 -15.44 -11.48
CA ILE A 328 -0.59 -15.05 -10.07
C ILE A 328 -1.20 -13.64 -9.94
N ALA A 329 -0.75 -12.68 -10.76
CA ALA A 329 -1.30 -11.33 -10.77
C ALA A 329 -2.79 -11.31 -11.13
N LEU A 330 -3.20 -12.14 -12.09
CA LEU A 330 -4.59 -12.30 -12.50
C LEU A 330 -5.46 -12.93 -11.39
N ASP A 331 -4.98 -13.99 -10.75
CA ASP A 331 -5.74 -14.68 -9.72
C ASP A 331 -5.93 -13.82 -8.45
N LEU A 332 -4.91 -13.05 -8.07
CA LEU A 332 -5.04 -12.04 -7.02
C LEU A 332 -6.11 -11.00 -7.36
N ALA A 333 -6.10 -10.46 -8.58
CA ALA A 333 -7.10 -9.49 -9.01
C ALA A 333 -8.52 -10.08 -9.04
N ARG A 334 -8.68 -11.34 -9.50
CA ARG A 334 -9.96 -12.07 -9.51
C ARG A 334 -10.57 -12.22 -8.12
N GLU A 335 -9.75 -12.50 -7.11
CA GLU A 335 -10.23 -12.77 -5.76
C GLU A 335 -10.27 -11.55 -4.84
N GLY A 336 -9.51 -10.47 -5.18
CA GLY A 336 -9.39 -9.31 -4.31
C GLY A 336 -10.31 -8.13 -4.67
N VAL A 337 -10.94 -8.11 -5.85
CA VAL A 337 -11.95 -7.09 -6.19
C VAL A 337 -13.19 -7.29 -5.31
N VAL A 338 -13.65 -6.19 -4.67
CA VAL A 338 -14.78 -6.24 -3.73
C VAL A 338 -16.02 -5.60 -4.35
N LEU A 339 -17.13 -6.32 -4.38
CA LEU A 339 -18.44 -5.77 -4.76
C LEU A 339 -19.07 -5.10 -3.54
N LEU A 340 -19.17 -3.77 -3.54
CA LEU A 340 -19.71 -2.98 -2.43
C LEU A 340 -21.22 -2.76 -2.54
N LYS A 341 -21.74 -2.56 -3.75
CA LYS A 341 -23.14 -2.29 -4.02
C LYS A 341 -23.57 -2.99 -5.30
N ASN A 342 -24.80 -3.55 -5.31
CA ASN A 342 -25.38 -4.20 -6.50
C ASN A 342 -26.91 -4.18 -6.45
N ASP A 343 -27.49 -2.98 -6.62
CA ASP A 343 -28.93 -2.79 -6.58
C ASP A 343 -29.63 -3.46 -7.77
N ASN A 344 -30.75 -4.08 -7.51
CA ASN A 344 -31.61 -4.76 -8.50
C ASN A 344 -30.88 -5.82 -9.35
N GLY A 345 -29.70 -6.31 -8.88
CA GLY A 345 -28.92 -7.26 -9.65
C GLY A 345 -28.39 -6.66 -10.96
N THR A 346 -27.94 -5.41 -10.91
CA THR A 346 -27.29 -4.69 -12.03
C THR A 346 -26.12 -5.48 -12.60
N LEU A 347 -25.26 -6.00 -11.74
CA LEU A 347 -24.22 -6.96 -12.08
C LEU A 347 -24.69 -8.39 -11.75
N PRO A 348 -24.31 -9.40 -12.55
CA PRO A 348 -23.48 -9.29 -13.76
C PRO A 348 -24.25 -8.71 -14.96
N TYR A 349 -23.53 -7.95 -15.82
CA TYR A 349 -24.12 -7.36 -17.00
C TYR A 349 -24.67 -8.40 -17.98
N ARG A 350 -25.88 -8.17 -18.42
CA ARG A 350 -26.50 -8.90 -19.55
C ARG A 350 -25.93 -8.39 -20.89
N ASN A 351 -26.19 -9.12 -21.97
CA ASN A 351 -25.77 -8.71 -23.31
C ASN A 351 -26.30 -7.31 -23.64
N GLY A 352 -25.48 -6.53 -24.36
CA GLY A 352 -25.79 -5.17 -24.82
C GLY A 352 -24.53 -4.33 -24.94
N ARG A 353 -24.67 -3.21 -25.63
CA ARG A 353 -23.59 -2.23 -25.79
C ARG A 353 -23.21 -1.67 -24.43
N THR A 354 -21.93 -1.61 -24.15
CA THR A 354 -21.39 -1.09 -22.88
C THR A 354 -20.50 0.10 -23.17
N LEU A 355 -20.75 1.22 -22.47
CA LEU A 355 -19.88 2.38 -22.43
C LEU A 355 -18.91 2.26 -21.24
N VAL A 356 -17.62 2.40 -21.49
CA VAL A 356 -16.57 2.51 -20.47
C VAL A 356 -16.07 3.96 -20.51
N ILE A 357 -16.17 4.68 -19.39
CA ILE A 357 -15.91 6.10 -19.32
C ILE A 357 -15.12 6.48 -18.06
N GLY A 358 -14.33 7.54 -18.13
CA GLY A 358 -13.63 8.13 -16.98
C GLY A 358 -12.11 8.00 -17.04
N PRO A 359 -11.40 8.62 -16.06
CA PRO A 359 -9.95 8.77 -16.12
C PRO A 359 -9.18 7.45 -16.04
N ASN A 360 -9.76 6.40 -15.44
CA ASN A 360 -9.12 5.10 -15.27
C ASN A 360 -9.67 4.04 -16.25
N ALA A 361 -10.37 4.46 -17.33
CA ALA A 361 -11.06 3.56 -18.26
C ALA A 361 -10.13 2.73 -19.12
N ASP A 362 -9.05 3.32 -19.61
CA ASP A 362 -8.08 2.77 -20.58
C ASP A 362 -6.64 2.67 -20.02
N ILE A 363 -6.47 2.83 -18.73
CA ILE A 363 -5.20 2.65 -18.01
C ILE A 363 -5.32 1.60 -16.90
N ILE A 364 -4.18 1.16 -16.38
CA ILE A 364 -4.09 0.44 -15.11
C ILE A 364 -3.54 1.41 -14.06
N PRO A 365 -4.39 1.88 -13.14
CA PRO A 365 -3.94 2.75 -12.07
C PRO A 365 -3.14 1.97 -11.02
N THR A 366 -2.16 2.64 -10.40
CA THR A 366 -1.33 2.14 -9.31
C THR A 366 -0.98 3.29 -8.38
N GLY A 367 -0.57 2.98 -7.15
CA GLY A 367 0.01 3.97 -6.26
C GLY A 367 1.41 4.41 -6.70
N GLY A 368 1.85 5.59 -6.26
CA GLY A 368 3.15 6.18 -6.56
C GLY A 368 4.22 5.88 -5.52
N GLY A 369 5.47 6.25 -5.80
CA GLY A 369 6.60 6.07 -4.89
C GLY A 369 7.32 4.74 -5.06
N SER A 370 7.85 4.18 -3.97
CA SER A 370 8.65 2.94 -4.00
C SER A 370 7.84 1.68 -4.41
N GLY A 371 6.52 1.72 -4.29
CA GLY A 371 5.63 0.65 -4.78
C GLY A 371 5.36 0.68 -6.29
N PHE A 372 5.73 1.75 -7.00
CA PHE A 372 5.48 1.86 -8.45
C PHE A 372 6.38 0.93 -9.26
N VAL A 373 5.79 0.20 -10.22
CA VAL A 373 6.48 -0.74 -11.11
C VAL A 373 6.07 -0.46 -12.56
N THR A 374 7.02 -0.54 -13.48
CA THR A 374 6.78 -0.46 -14.93
C THR A 374 6.55 -1.85 -15.49
N PRO A 375 5.31 -2.24 -15.88
CA PRO A 375 5.02 -3.56 -16.42
C PRO A 375 5.48 -3.70 -17.89
N TYR A 376 5.58 -4.95 -18.37
CA TYR A 376 5.80 -5.26 -19.79
C TYR A 376 4.55 -5.02 -20.64
N SER A 377 3.39 -5.33 -20.07
CA SER A 377 2.09 -5.15 -20.69
C SER A 377 1.03 -4.92 -19.62
N VAL A 378 -0.06 -4.27 -19.99
CA VAL A 378 -1.22 -4.07 -19.14
C VAL A 378 -2.50 -4.43 -19.89
N VAL A 379 -3.51 -4.88 -19.16
CA VAL A 379 -4.87 -5.03 -19.64
C VAL A 379 -5.76 -4.07 -18.88
N SER A 380 -6.12 -2.95 -19.50
CA SER A 380 -7.07 -1.99 -18.92
C SER A 380 -8.48 -2.58 -18.81
N LEU A 381 -9.38 -1.94 -18.08
CA LEU A 381 -10.77 -2.41 -18.02
C LEU A 381 -11.41 -2.39 -19.42
N TYR A 382 -11.16 -1.35 -20.19
CA TYR A 382 -11.62 -1.30 -21.59
C TYR A 382 -11.10 -2.48 -22.40
N ASP A 383 -9.80 -2.78 -22.35
CA ASP A 383 -9.20 -3.90 -23.07
C ASP A 383 -9.79 -5.25 -22.65
N GLY A 384 -9.95 -5.46 -21.34
CA GLY A 384 -10.56 -6.67 -20.78
C GLY A 384 -12.00 -6.87 -21.27
N MET A 385 -12.80 -5.81 -21.31
CA MET A 385 -14.15 -5.85 -21.86
C MET A 385 -14.17 -6.13 -23.35
N VAL A 386 -13.26 -5.53 -24.14
CA VAL A 386 -13.11 -5.77 -25.59
C VAL A 386 -12.72 -7.22 -25.87
N GLN A 387 -11.78 -7.79 -25.09
CA GLN A 387 -11.35 -9.18 -25.23
C GLN A 387 -12.50 -10.17 -24.97
N LEU A 388 -13.37 -9.89 -24.02
CA LEU A 388 -14.48 -10.80 -23.66
C LEU A 388 -15.72 -10.64 -24.52
N LYS A 389 -16.07 -9.42 -24.94
CA LYS A 389 -17.34 -9.10 -25.62
C LYS A 389 -17.18 -8.74 -27.08
N GLY A 390 -15.96 -8.43 -27.52
CA GLY A 390 -15.67 -7.91 -28.85
C GLY A 390 -15.83 -6.39 -28.97
N GLY A 391 -14.93 -5.74 -29.69
CA GLY A 391 -14.81 -4.30 -29.77
C GLY A 391 -16.04 -3.55 -30.30
N ARG A 392 -16.92 -4.19 -31.08
CA ARG A 392 -18.15 -3.54 -31.58
C ARG A 392 -19.21 -3.28 -30.51
N GLN A 393 -19.12 -3.96 -29.36
CA GLN A 393 -20.06 -3.84 -28.26
C GLN A 393 -19.55 -2.92 -27.14
N ILE A 394 -18.30 -2.50 -27.19
CA ILE A 394 -17.67 -1.69 -26.16
C ILE A 394 -17.24 -0.36 -26.76
N GLU A 395 -17.72 0.71 -26.14
CA GLU A 395 -17.34 2.10 -26.48
C GLU A 395 -16.48 2.67 -25.37
N LEU A 396 -15.44 3.42 -25.72
CA LEU A 396 -14.56 4.12 -24.78
C LEU A 396 -14.81 5.62 -24.86
N LEU A 397 -14.95 6.25 -23.70
CA LEU A 397 -14.83 7.70 -23.52
C LEU A 397 -13.82 7.98 -22.40
N SER A 398 -12.53 7.89 -22.70
CA SER A 398 -11.46 8.33 -21.78
C SER A 398 -11.47 9.84 -21.63
N ASP A 399 -10.74 10.34 -20.63
CA ASP A 399 -10.64 11.79 -20.40
C ASP A 399 -10.16 12.56 -21.64
N SER A 400 -9.18 12.01 -22.37
CA SER A 400 -8.67 12.60 -23.61
C SER A 400 -9.69 12.67 -24.74
N ILE A 401 -10.71 11.81 -24.72
CA ILE A 401 -11.81 11.81 -25.69
C ILE A 401 -12.95 12.72 -25.24
N LEU A 402 -13.22 12.74 -23.92
CA LEU A 402 -14.34 13.47 -23.33
C LEU A 402 -14.05 14.97 -23.19
N TYR A 403 -12.80 15.35 -22.92
CA TYR A 403 -12.41 16.74 -22.73
C TYR A 403 -11.61 17.24 -23.94
N LYS A 404 -12.20 18.18 -24.68
CA LYS A 404 -11.52 18.84 -25.81
C LYS A 404 -10.52 19.85 -25.29
N ASP A 405 -9.27 19.74 -25.72
CA ASP A 405 -8.20 20.69 -25.37
C ASP A 405 -8.57 22.13 -25.71
N MET A 406 -8.28 23.01 -24.76
CA MET A 406 -8.57 24.45 -24.85
C MET A 406 -7.30 25.31 -24.94
N SER A 407 -6.12 24.74 -25.08
CA SER A 407 -4.83 25.47 -25.08
C SER A 407 -4.85 26.62 -26.09
N GLN A 408 -5.47 26.42 -27.26
CA GLN A 408 -5.59 27.41 -28.32
C GLN A 408 -6.63 28.52 -28.05
N GLN A 409 -7.40 28.42 -26.95
CA GLN A 409 -8.40 29.43 -26.54
C GLN A 409 -7.90 30.25 -25.34
N ILE A 410 -6.66 30.05 -24.92
CA ILE A 410 -6.04 30.82 -23.87
C ILE A 410 -5.09 31.83 -24.52
N TYR A 411 -5.18 33.07 -24.11
CA TYR A 411 -4.48 34.20 -24.70
C TYR A 411 -3.65 34.90 -23.65
N THR A 412 -2.58 35.56 -24.09
CA THR A 412 -1.67 36.31 -23.20
C THR A 412 -2.33 37.49 -22.51
N ASP A 413 -3.38 38.08 -23.11
CA ASP A 413 -4.13 39.20 -22.55
C ASP A 413 -5.53 39.33 -23.18
N GLY A 414 -6.29 40.34 -22.73
CA GLY A 414 -7.66 40.61 -23.17
C GLY A 414 -7.78 41.17 -24.58
N SER A 415 -6.71 41.30 -25.35
CA SER A 415 -6.80 41.64 -26.80
C SER A 415 -7.14 40.42 -27.65
N PHE A 416 -6.94 39.20 -27.12
CA PHE A 416 -7.19 37.93 -27.79
C PHE A 416 -6.46 37.77 -29.12
N THR A 417 -5.25 38.36 -29.22
CA THR A 417 -4.44 38.34 -30.47
C THR A 417 -3.30 37.33 -30.43
N GLN A 418 -2.78 37.00 -29.24
CA GLN A 418 -1.65 36.09 -29.06
C GLN A 418 -2.02 34.98 -28.09
N ASN A 419 -2.02 33.74 -28.58
CA ASN A 419 -2.25 32.56 -27.75
C ASN A 419 -1.09 32.30 -26.76
N GLY A 420 -1.44 31.70 -25.62
CA GLY A 420 -0.50 31.25 -24.60
C GLY A 420 -0.54 32.07 -23.31
N PHE A 421 0.55 32.05 -22.58
CA PHE A 421 0.72 32.64 -21.26
C PHE A 421 1.87 33.65 -21.26
N LYS A 422 1.77 34.68 -20.40
CA LYS A 422 2.93 35.48 -19.97
C LYS A 422 3.56 34.83 -18.77
N GLY A 423 4.78 34.28 -18.91
CA GLY A 423 5.59 33.69 -17.85
C GLY A 423 6.53 34.73 -17.23
N GLU A 424 6.61 34.72 -15.90
CA GLU A 424 7.53 35.54 -15.07
C GLU A 424 8.32 34.59 -14.17
N TYR A 425 9.64 34.70 -14.17
CA TYR A 425 10.54 33.80 -13.44
C TYR A 425 11.37 34.55 -12.41
N TYR A 426 11.54 33.96 -11.22
CA TYR A 426 12.19 34.57 -10.06
C TYR A 426 13.24 33.64 -9.45
N ASN A 427 14.40 34.22 -9.04
CA ASN A 427 15.48 33.48 -8.35
C ASN A 427 15.18 33.21 -6.85
N THR A 428 13.91 33.26 -6.47
CA THR A 428 13.41 32.96 -5.12
C THR A 428 12.20 32.05 -5.20
N ARG A 429 11.99 31.21 -4.21
CA ARG A 429 10.85 30.25 -4.22
C ARG A 429 9.49 30.86 -3.84
N ASN A 430 9.40 32.14 -3.56
CA ASN A 430 8.18 32.76 -3.04
C ASN A 430 7.60 33.85 -3.95
N LEU A 431 7.97 33.89 -5.23
CA LEU A 431 7.52 34.84 -6.24
C LEU A 431 7.86 36.29 -5.86
N THR A 432 8.98 36.50 -5.16
CA THR A 432 9.45 37.84 -4.71
C THR A 432 10.84 38.16 -5.26
N GLY A 433 11.24 39.44 -5.18
CA GLY A 433 12.52 39.88 -5.70
C GLY A 433 12.41 40.50 -7.09
N GLU A 434 13.55 40.71 -7.73
CA GLU A 434 13.59 41.20 -9.11
C GLU A 434 13.17 40.08 -10.09
N LEU A 435 12.42 40.48 -11.11
CA LEU A 435 12.09 39.63 -12.24
C LEU A 435 13.39 39.20 -12.96
N PHE A 436 13.67 37.92 -12.96
CA PHE A 436 14.84 37.39 -13.68
C PHE A 436 14.61 37.35 -15.18
N GLN A 437 13.50 36.74 -15.59
CA GLN A 437 13.17 36.56 -17.01
C GLN A 437 11.64 36.61 -17.20
N ALA A 438 11.23 37.22 -18.32
CA ALA A 438 9.83 37.10 -18.80
C ALA A 438 9.81 36.40 -20.16
N ALA A 439 8.82 35.56 -20.39
CA ALA A 439 8.65 34.83 -21.65
C ALA A 439 7.17 34.78 -22.06
N ILE A 440 6.89 34.64 -23.35
CA ILE A 440 5.60 34.25 -23.87
C ILE A 440 5.66 32.75 -24.20
N GLU A 441 4.77 31.98 -23.63
CA GLU A 441 4.80 30.53 -23.75
C GLU A 441 3.45 30.01 -24.26
N PRO A 442 3.44 29.17 -25.31
CA PRO A 442 2.20 28.63 -25.87
C PRO A 442 1.50 27.65 -24.93
N ALA A 443 2.23 27.02 -24.04
CA ALA A 443 1.76 26.09 -23.04
C ALA A 443 2.68 26.12 -21.81
N ILE A 444 2.19 25.66 -20.68
CA ILE A 444 2.97 25.40 -19.49
C ILE A 444 3.16 23.88 -19.42
N ASP A 445 4.34 23.41 -19.85
CA ASP A 445 4.72 22.01 -19.85
C ASP A 445 6.26 21.90 -19.75
N HIS A 446 6.75 21.98 -18.55
CA HIS A 446 8.18 22.07 -18.27
C HIS A 446 8.66 20.87 -17.47
N ALA A 447 9.72 20.25 -17.92
CA ALA A 447 10.44 19.19 -17.23
C ALA A 447 11.93 19.54 -17.16
N TRP A 448 12.25 20.51 -16.32
CA TRP A 448 13.65 20.94 -16.13
C TRP A 448 14.50 19.89 -15.42
N LYS A 449 13.84 19.01 -14.63
CA LYS A 449 14.49 17.98 -13.80
C LYS A 449 15.53 18.62 -12.87
N TYR A 450 16.79 18.24 -13.02
CA TYR A 450 17.91 18.79 -12.24
C TYR A 450 18.56 20.02 -12.94
N GLY A 451 17.90 20.64 -13.88
CA GLY A 451 18.37 21.83 -14.63
C GLY A 451 17.62 23.09 -14.25
N ALA A 452 18.18 24.24 -14.59
CA ALA A 452 17.53 25.53 -14.40
C ALA A 452 16.58 25.87 -15.57
N PRO A 453 15.52 26.69 -15.35
CA PRO A 453 14.65 27.17 -16.42
C PRO A 453 15.38 28.00 -17.51
N PHE A 454 16.36 28.78 -17.11
CA PHE A 454 17.18 29.61 -17.99
C PHE A 454 18.64 29.66 -17.54
N ASP A 455 19.53 29.93 -18.47
CA ASP A 455 20.95 30.15 -18.14
C ASP A 455 21.13 31.25 -17.09
N GLY A 456 21.82 30.94 -16.03
CA GLY A 456 22.06 31.86 -14.91
C GLY A 456 21.02 31.87 -13.82
N MET A 457 19.90 31.12 -13.97
CA MET A 457 18.99 30.82 -12.85
C MET A 457 19.54 29.71 -11.95
N PRO A 458 19.17 29.69 -10.66
CA PRO A 458 19.45 28.54 -9.81
C PRO A 458 18.70 27.30 -10.31
N VAL A 459 19.30 26.12 -10.10
CA VAL A 459 18.67 24.82 -10.42
C VAL A 459 17.58 24.46 -9.42
N ASP A 460 17.68 24.97 -8.19
CA ASP A 460 16.73 24.80 -7.10
C ASP A 460 16.36 26.18 -6.52
N GLN A 461 15.33 26.26 -5.67
CA GLN A 461 14.88 27.47 -4.95
C GLN A 461 14.44 28.62 -5.86
N PHE A 462 13.78 28.31 -6.98
CA PHE A 462 13.22 29.32 -7.90
C PHE A 462 11.68 29.26 -7.92
N SER A 463 11.06 30.22 -8.57
CA SER A 463 9.60 30.21 -8.78
C SER A 463 9.22 30.84 -10.13
N ALA A 464 8.01 30.51 -10.57
CA ALA A 464 7.44 31.05 -11.80
C ALA A 464 5.96 31.40 -11.63
N ARG A 465 5.50 32.39 -12.37
CA ARG A 465 4.11 32.80 -12.48
C ARG A 465 3.73 32.92 -13.94
N TRP A 466 2.63 32.26 -14.33
CA TRP A 466 2.05 32.43 -15.65
C TRP A 466 0.67 33.09 -15.55
N THR A 467 0.40 34.03 -16.44
CA THR A 467 -0.90 34.69 -16.56
C THR A 467 -1.43 34.53 -17.98
N GLY A 468 -2.74 34.28 -18.07
CA GLY A 468 -3.46 34.14 -19.33
C GLY A 468 -4.91 34.50 -19.19
N VAL A 469 -5.60 34.62 -20.31
CA VAL A 469 -7.00 34.99 -20.39
C VAL A 469 -7.74 33.99 -21.27
N TYR A 470 -8.84 33.46 -20.77
CA TYR A 470 -9.77 32.60 -21.50
C TYR A 470 -11.10 33.30 -21.67
N LYS A 471 -11.62 33.35 -22.92
CA LYS A 471 -12.99 33.82 -23.25
C LYS A 471 -13.84 32.61 -23.64
N ALA A 472 -14.89 32.33 -22.88
CA ALA A 472 -15.75 31.19 -23.15
C ALA A 472 -16.64 31.43 -24.41
N ASP A 473 -16.58 30.51 -25.37
CA ASP A 473 -17.38 30.55 -26.58
C ASP A 473 -18.82 30.10 -26.33
N LYS A 474 -19.01 29.21 -25.35
CA LYS A 474 -20.26 28.58 -24.97
C LYS A 474 -20.31 28.25 -23.48
N ASP A 475 -21.50 28.00 -22.98
CA ASP A 475 -21.68 27.43 -21.64
C ASP A 475 -21.11 26.01 -21.62
N GLY A 476 -20.55 25.60 -20.46
CA GLY A 476 -20.03 24.26 -20.33
C GLY A 476 -19.16 24.04 -19.10
N THR A 477 -18.66 22.84 -18.97
CA THR A 477 -17.76 22.44 -17.89
C THR A 477 -16.32 22.40 -18.39
N VAL A 478 -15.43 23.18 -17.76
CA VAL A 478 -14.00 23.16 -18.00
C VAL A 478 -13.31 22.35 -16.92
N LYS A 479 -12.49 21.39 -17.31
CA LYS A 479 -11.53 20.71 -16.46
C LYS A 479 -10.19 21.43 -16.53
N PHE A 480 -9.66 21.86 -15.40
CA PHE A 480 -8.28 22.31 -15.25
C PHE A 480 -7.47 21.23 -14.55
N GLN A 481 -6.26 21.00 -14.98
CA GLN A 481 -5.33 20.07 -14.36
C GLN A 481 -3.95 20.71 -14.24
N LEU A 482 -3.39 20.70 -13.04
CA LEU A 482 -2.02 21.04 -12.75
C LEU A 482 -1.28 19.80 -12.25
N ALA A 483 -0.02 19.67 -12.66
CA ALA A 483 0.89 18.70 -12.10
C ALA A 483 2.24 19.35 -11.91
N GLY A 484 2.98 18.95 -10.88
CA GLY A 484 4.31 19.52 -10.62
C GLY A 484 5.02 18.85 -9.44
N ASP A 485 6.28 19.12 -9.37
CA ASP A 485 7.26 18.89 -8.33
C ASP A 485 8.09 20.20 -8.21
N ASP A 486 8.04 21.01 -7.17
CA ASP A 486 7.28 20.99 -5.93
C ASP A 486 5.89 21.68 -6.04
N GLY A 487 5.75 22.85 -5.40
CA GLY A 487 4.48 23.51 -5.16
C GLY A 487 3.88 24.25 -6.38
N TYR A 488 2.59 24.06 -6.61
CA TYR A 488 1.84 24.72 -7.68
C TYR A 488 0.42 25.12 -7.24
N ARG A 489 -0.16 26.15 -7.88
CA ARG A 489 -1.56 26.57 -7.65
C ARG A 489 -2.15 27.33 -8.84
N LEU A 490 -3.46 27.22 -9.03
CA LEU A 490 -4.25 27.91 -10.04
C LEU A 490 -5.25 28.86 -9.39
N PHE A 491 -5.24 30.08 -9.87
CA PHE A 491 -6.29 31.07 -9.60
C PHE A 491 -7.07 31.37 -10.87
N VAL A 492 -8.38 31.48 -10.76
CA VAL A 492 -9.25 32.00 -11.80
C VAL A 492 -9.99 33.22 -11.26
N ASN A 493 -9.89 34.37 -11.93
CA ASN A 493 -10.42 35.66 -11.46
C ASN A 493 -9.98 35.96 -9.99
N ASP A 494 -8.70 35.71 -9.68
CA ASP A 494 -8.05 35.88 -8.38
C ASP A 494 -8.56 34.95 -7.25
N LYS A 495 -9.47 34.03 -7.54
CA LYS A 495 -9.91 33.01 -6.60
C LYS A 495 -9.07 31.74 -6.79
N LEU A 496 -8.51 31.23 -5.69
CA LEU A 496 -7.82 29.92 -5.71
C LEU A 496 -8.82 28.81 -6.07
N ILE A 497 -8.53 28.09 -7.15
CA ILE A 497 -9.38 27.01 -7.65
C ILE A 497 -8.83 25.64 -7.26
N THR A 498 -7.52 25.45 -7.40
CA THR A 498 -6.83 24.21 -7.03
C THR A 498 -5.34 24.49 -6.84
N GLY A 499 -4.65 23.59 -6.16
CA GLY A 499 -3.21 23.63 -5.98
C GLY A 499 -2.74 22.75 -4.83
N ASP A 500 -1.43 22.60 -4.77
CA ASP A 500 -0.68 22.00 -3.69
C ASP A 500 0.55 22.90 -3.45
N TRP A 501 0.46 23.82 -2.48
CA TRP A 501 1.48 24.83 -2.23
C TRP A 501 2.37 24.42 -1.06
N GLY A 502 3.03 23.28 -1.21
CA GLY A 502 3.96 22.71 -0.24
C GLY A 502 5.17 22.10 -0.93
N ASN A 503 6.14 21.61 -0.15
CA ASN A 503 7.20 20.76 -0.67
C ASN A 503 6.67 19.35 -0.82
N HIS A 504 6.72 18.81 -2.01
CA HIS A 504 6.27 17.43 -2.30
C HIS A 504 6.94 16.94 -3.60
N SER A 505 7.03 15.63 -3.77
CA SER A 505 7.36 15.01 -5.04
C SER A 505 6.22 15.22 -6.05
N PHE A 506 6.46 14.84 -7.30
CA PHE A 506 5.48 15.02 -8.39
C PHE A 506 4.07 14.60 -7.99
N SER A 507 3.14 15.54 -8.07
CA SER A 507 1.72 15.32 -7.79
C SER A 507 0.82 15.99 -8.84
N THR A 508 -0.46 15.61 -8.88
CA THR A 508 -1.45 16.19 -9.81
C THR A 508 -2.71 16.59 -9.06
N ARG A 509 -3.24 17.78 -9.38
CA ARG A 509 -4.54 18.26 -8.90
C ARG A 509 -5.41 18.69 -10.09
N SER A 510 -6.68 18.35 -10.02
CA SER A 510 -7.68 18.77 -11.01
C SER A 510 -8.79 19.56 -10.35
N ALA A 511 -9.34 20.53 -11.09
CA ALA A 511 -10.54 21.26 -10.72
C ALA A 511 -11.47 21.37 -11.91
N PHE A 512 -12.76 21.59 -11.63
CA PHE A 512 -13.79 21.76 -12.65
C PHE A 512 -14.55 23.04 -12.37
N MET A 513 -14.88 23.75 -13.43
CA MET A 513 -15.58 25.02 -13.34
C MET A 513 -16.65 25.14 -14.44
N GLN A 514 -17.83 25.59 -14.03
CA GLN A 514 -18.83 26.00 -15.00
C GLN A 514 -18.44 27.35 -15.59
N VAL A 515 -18.47 27.46 -16.91
CA VAL A 515 -18.21 28.69 -17.65
C VAL A 515 -19.43 29.10 -18.43
N SER A 516 -19.62 30.40 -18.61
CA SER A 516 -20.75 30.97 -19.34
C SER A 516 -20.28 31.64 -20.62
N ALA A 517 -21.01 31.46 -21.71
CA ALA A 517 -20.72 32.03 -23.01
C ALA A 517 -20.51 33.56 -22.96
N GLY A 518 -19.43 34.04 -23.57
CA GLY A 518 -19.07 35.45 -23.61
C GLY A 518 -18.28 35.96 -22.39
N GLU A 519 -18.27 35.21 -21.26
CA GLU A 519 -17.54 35.59 -20.06
C GLU A 519 -16.04 35.41 -20.25
N ILE A 520 -15.27 36.25 -19.53
CA ILE A 520 -13.82 36.29 -19.57
C ILE A 520 -13.25 35.84 -18.23
N TYR A 521 -12.37 34.86 -18.28
CA TYR A 521 -11.71 34.24 -17.12
C TYR A 521 -10.23 34.55 -17.17
N ARG A 522 -9.71 35.22 -16.12
CA ARG A 522 -8.28 35.47 -15.93
C ARG A 522 -7.66 34.32 -15.19
N LEU A 523 -6.69 33.67 -15.82
CA LEU A 523 -5.94 32.55 -15.27
C LEU A 523 -4.61 33.05 -14.70
N ARG A 524 -4.23 32.58 -13.51
CA ARG A 524 -2.93 32.80 -12.92
C ARG A 524 -2.45 31.48 -12.31
N ILE A 525 -1.37 30.96 -12.87
CA ILE A 525 -0.71 29.73 -12.41
C ILE A 525 0.58 30.15 -11.70
N GLU A 526 0.82 29.60 -10.55
CA GLU A 526 2.04 29.85 -9.77
C GLU A 526 2.71 28.52 -9.42
N TYR A 527 4.03 28.52 -9.45
CA TYR A 527 4.90 27.36 -9.22
C TYR A 527 6.12 27.77 -8.40
N PHE A 528 6.63 26.88 -7.57
CA PHE A 528 7.97 26.96 -7.02
C PHE A 528 8.64 25.59 -6.99
N ASP A 529 9.94 25.61 -7.18
CA ASP A 529 10.83 24.48 -6.93
C ASP A 529 11.57 24.70 -5.62
N ASN A 530 11.74 23.61 -4.85
CA ASN A 530 12.50 23.63 -3.61
C ASN A 530 13.87 22.98 -3.78
N VAL A 531 13.93 21.69 -4.03
CA VAL A 531 15.15 20.91 -4.29
C VAL A 531 14.82 19.64 -5.06
N GLY A 532 15.68 19.26 -6.00
CA GLY A 532 15.58 17.98 -6.69
C GLY A 532 15.13 18.08 -8.13
N GLU A 533 14.07 17.34 -8.51
CA GLU A 533 13.52 17.43 -9.85
C GLU A 533 12.48 18.55 -9.93
N ALA A 534 12.62 19.43 -10.90
CA ALA A 534 11.69 20.52 -11.17
C ALA A 534 10.82 20.22 -12.38
N THR A 535 9.50 20.11 -12.17
CA THR A 535 8.54 19.90 -13.26
C THR A 535 7.24 20.66 -13.00
N VAL A 536 6.60 21.20 -14.04
CA VAL A 536 5.25 21.77 -13.94
C VAL A 536 4.51 21.67 -15.25
N SER A 537 3.22 21.29 -15.19
CA SER A 537 2.35 21.32 -16.36
C SER A 537 0.96 21.82 -16.01
N PHE A 538 0.31 22.45 -16.98
CA PHE A 538 -1.07 22.92 -16.92
C PHE A 538 -1.84 22.49 -18.16
N GLN A 539 -3.04 21.93 -17.95
CA GLN A 539 -3.95 21.54 -19.01
C GLN A 539 -5.34 22.10 -18.72
N ALA A 540 -6.06 22.47 -19.77
CA ALA A 540 -7.45 22.86 -19.70
C ALA A 540 -8.24 22.18 -20.83
N GLY A 541 -9.42 21.63 -20.51
CA GLY A 541 -10.27 20.94 -21.48
C GLY A 541 -11.75 21.18 -21.23
N MET A 542 -12.50 21.42 -22.30
CA MET A 542 -13.96 21.57 -22.28
C MET A 542 -14.64 20.20 -22.46
N MET A 543 -15.56 19.84 -21.58
CA MET A 543 -16.35 18.61 -21.72
C MET A 543 -17.22 18.62 -23.00
N ASP A 544 -17.15 17.52 -23.76
CA ASP A 544 -18.03 17.29 -24.94
C ASP A 544 -19.33 16.65 -24.47
N GLU A 545 -20.26 17.51 -23.99
CA GLU A 545 -21.55 17.08 -23.46
C GLU A 545 -22.47 16.43 -24.52
N GLU A 546 -22.38 16.84 -25.80
CA GLU A 546 -23.15 16.24 -26.89
C GLU A 546 -22.71 14.80 -27.15
N ARG A 547 -21.40 14.57 -27.16
CA ARG A 547 -20.81 13.23 -27.32
C ARG A 547 -21.19 12.34 -26.14
N LEU A 548 -21.07 12.85 -24.92
CA LEU A 548 -21.47 12.12 -23.71
C LEU A 548 -22.94 11.69 -23.79
N ALA A 549 -23.87 12.63 -24.08
CA ALA A 549 -25.30 12.34 -24.19
C ALA A 549 -25.61 11.32 -25.30
N SER A 550 -24.95 11.47 -26.46
CA SER A 550 -25.11 10.53 -27.59
C SER A 550 -24.63 9.11 -27.23
N SER A 551 -23.47 8.98 -26.61
CA SER A 551 -22.91 7.65 -26.20
C SER A 551 -23.80 6.98 -25.15
N LEU A 552 -24.26 7.72 -24.14
CA LEU A 552 -25.15 7.22 -23.11
C LEU A 552 -26.50 6.72 -23.69
N LYS A 553 -27.07 7.43 -24.63
CA LYS A 553 -28.33 7.05 -25.28
C LYS A 553 -28.23 5.67 -25.99
N HIS A 554 -27.06 5.32 -26.51
CA HIS A 554 -26.84 4.08 -27.24
C HIS A 554 -26.30 2.94 -26.38
N ALA A 555 -25.87 3.22 -25.16
CA ALA A 555 -25.39 2.22 -24.20
C ALA A 555 -26.57 1.52 -23.51
N ARG A 556 -26.43 0.24 -23.22
CA ARG A 556 -27.29 -0.49 -22.28
C ARG A 556 -26.70 -0.52 -20.89
N ASN A 557 -25.39 -0.57 -20.80
CA ASN A 557 -24.65 -0.63 -19.57
C ASN A 557 -23.59 0.47 -19.58
N VAL A 558 -23.35 1.10 -18.45
CA VAL A 558 -22.32 2.15 -18.32
C VAL A 558 -21.38 1.82 -17.16
N ILE A 559 -20.08 1.86 -17.42
CA ILE A 559 -19.03 1.68 -16.41
C ILE A 559 -18.28 2.99 -16.29
N VAL A 560 -18.35 3.63 -15.14
CA VAL A 560 -17.53 4.80 -14.83
C VAL A 560 -16.30 4.35 -14.05
N CYS A 561 -15.11 4.56 -14.58
CA CYS A 561 -13.83 4.23 -13.97
C CYS A 561 -13.27 5.47 -13.29
N ALA A 562 -13.28 5.47 -11.95
CA ALA A 562 -12.89 6.58 -11.11
C ALA A 562 -11.86 6.17 -10.04
N GLY A 563 -11.25 7.14 -9.40
CA GLY A 563 -10.31 6.86 -8.31
C GLY A 563 -9.01 7.65 -8.40
N PHE A 564 -8.01 7.14 -7.72
CA PHE A 564 -6.68 7.71 -7.66
C PHE A 564 -5.71 6.95 -8.58
N ASN A 565 -4.50 7.47 -8.71
CA ASN A 565 -3.40 6.88 -9.46
C ASN A 565 -2.05 7.34 -8.85
N SER A 566 -0.94 6.99 -9.45
CA SER A 566 0.40 7.26 -8.93
C SER A 566 0.76 8.73 -8.73
N SER A 567 0.02 9.66 -9.35
CA SER A 567 0.19 11.11 -9.17
C SER A 567 -0.74 11.71 -8.11
N THR A 568 -1.68 10.94 -7.58
CA THR A 568 -2.71 11.42 -6.63
C THR A 568 -2.77 10.59 -5.35
N GLU A 569 -2.12 9.43 -5.30
CA GLU A 569 -1.96 8.59 -4.11
C GLU A 569 -0.59 7.89 -4.18
N GLY A 570 0.26 8.09 -3.18
CA GLY A 570 1.60 7.51 -3.19
C GLY A 570 2.44 7.87 -1.99
N GLU A 571 3.68 7.41 -2.01
CA GLU A 571 4.67 7.70 -1.00
C GLU A 571 5.06 9.19 -1.01
N GLY A 572 5.20 9.77 0.18
CA GLY A 572 5.64 11.15 0.41
C GLY A 572 4.51 12.15 0.62
N PHE A 573 3.25 11.78 0.39
CA PHE A 573 2.10 12.66 0.61
C PHE A 573 0.84 11.90 1.00
N ASP A 574 -0.01 12.54 1.80
CA ASP A 574 -1.34 12.04 2.14
C ASP A 574 -2.34 12.44 1.06
N ARG A 575 -3.31 11.58 0.78
CA ARG A 575 -4.37 11.85 -0.18
C ARG A 575 -5.64 12.41 0.46
N PRO A 576 -6.52 13.10 -0.30
CA PRO A 576 -7.85 13.44 0.19
C PRO A 576 -8.74 12.19 0.36
N PHE A 577 -9.74 12.27 1.25
CA PHE A 577 -10.73 11.20 1.40
C PHE A 577 -11.72 11.17 0.23
N ALA A 578 -12.16 12.35 -0.26
CA ALA A 578 -13.06 12.45 -1.40
C ALA A 578 -12.33 12.29 -2.74
N LEU A 579 -13.04 11.79 -3.74
CA LEU A 579 -12.62 11.88 -5.14
C LEU A 579 -12.51 13.35 -5.55
N SER A 580 -11.77 13.66 -6.62
CA SER A 580 -11.79 15.02 -7.17
C SER A 580 -13.21 15.40 -7.61
N TYR A 581 -13.57 16.66 -7.39
CA TYR A 581 -14.91 17.19 -7.74
C TYR A 581 -15.35 16.80 -9.16
N GLY A 582 -14.45 16.73 -10.11
CA GLY A 582 -14.82 16.39 -11.48
C GLY A 582 -15.10 14.92 -11.73
N GLN A 583 -14.49 14.03 -10.94
CA GLN A 583 -14.88 12.62 -11.00
C GLN A 583 -16.27 12.44 -10.39
N GLU A 584 -16.55 13.08 -9.25
CA GLU A 584 -17.90 13.08 -8.66
C GLU A 584 -18.93 13.73 -9.60
N TYR A 585 -18.57 14.85 -10.26
CA TYR A 585 -19.40 15.49 -11.27
C TYR A 585 -19.71 14.54 -12.44
N LEU A 586 -18.69 13.87 -13.00
CA LEU A 586 -18.87 12.90 -14.08
C LEU A 586 -19.79 11.75 -13.68
N ILE A 587 -19.57 11.15 -12.50
CA ILE A 587 -20.40 10.06 -11.98
C ILE A 587 -21.87 10.53 -11.89
N ASN A 588 -22.12 11.69 -11.27
CA ASN A 588 -23.46 12.22 -11.09
C ASN A 588 -24.13 12.62 -12.41
N LYS A 589 -23.36 13.21 -13.33
CA LYS A 589 -23.85 13.55 -14.67
C LYS A 589 -24.28 12.32 -15.45
N VAL A 590 -23.45 11.26 -15.43
CA VAL A 590 -23.76 9.96 -16.06
C VAL A 590 -24.99 9.32 -15.39
N ALA A 591 -25.04 9.28 -14.07
CA ALA A 591 -26.16 8.71 -13.32
C ALA A 591 -27.49 9.47 -13.54
N SER A 592 -27.44 10.79 -13.77
CA SER A 592 -28.62 11.58 -14.10
C SER A 592 -29.19 11.32 -15.50
N LEU A 593 -28.37 10.72 -16.38
CA LEU A 593 -28.72 10.48 -17.79
C LEU A 593 -28.93 9.00 -18.12
N HIS A 594 -28.56 8.08 -17.21
CA HIS A 594 -28.61 6.64 -17.44
C HIS A 594 -28.88 5.84 -16.16
N ASP A 595 -29.82 4.88 -16.23
CA ASP A 595 -30.32 4.13 -15.08
C ASP A 595 -29.51 2.86 -14.73
N ASN A 596 -28.51 2.48 -15.53
CA ASN A 596 -27.71 1.27 -15.32
C ASN A 596 -26.22 1.63 -15.31
N VAL A 597 -25.80 2.19 -14.19
CA VAL A 597 -24.43 2.70 -13.98
C VAL A 597 -23.71 1.88 -12.92
N THR A 598 -22.55 1.37 -13.29
CA THR A 598 -21.57 0.76 -12.38
C THR A 598 -20.38 1.67 -12.24
N VAL A 599 -19.93 1.94 -11.01
CA VAL A 599 -18.66 2.64 -10.77
C VAL A 599 -17.60 1.63 -10.34
N VAL A 600 -16.46 1.67 -11.03
CA VAL A 600 -15.24 0.93 -10.64
C VAL A 600 -14.30 1.93 -10.01
N VAL A 601 -13.97 1.70 -8.73
CA VAL A 601 -13.15 2.59 -7.91
C VAL A 601 -11.75 2.03 -7.76
N ASN A 602 -10.75 2.83 -8.11
CA ASN A 602 -9.34 2.54 -7.84
C ASN A 602 -8.82 3.46 -6.74
N ALA A 603 -8.43 2.88 -5.61
CA ALA A 603 -7.88 3.59 -4.46
C ALA A 603 -7.11 2.61 -3.56
N GLY A 604 -6.15 3.10 -2.80
CA GLY A 604 -5.42 2.33 -1.80
C GLY A 604 -6.15 2.20 -0.46
N GLY A 605 -7.38 2.70 -0.35
CA GLY A 605 -8.19 2.66 0.87
C GLY A 605 -9.60 3.18 0.66
N GLY A 606 -10.35 3.37 1.75
CA GLY A 606 -11.70 3.93 1.73
C GLY A 606 -11.76 5.33 1.12
N ILE A 607 -12.89 5.67 0.53
CA ILE A 607 -13.17 6.98 -0.07
C ILE A 607 -14.54 7.49 0.34
N ASP A 608 -14.80 8.77 0.10
CA ASP A 608 -16.11 9.39 0.34
C ASP A 608 -17.12 9.04 -0.77
N PHE A 609 -18.23 8.38 -0.40
CA PHE A 609 -19.30 7.99 -1.31
C PHE A 609 -20.54 8.89 -1.21
N ARG A 610 -20.59 9.85 -0.26
CA ARG A 610 -21.80 10.61 0.08
C ARG A 610 -22.41 11.37 -1.10
N ASN A 611 -21.57 11.97 -1.93
CA ASN A 611 -22.04 12.85 -3.01
C ASN A 611 -22.54 12.10 -4.24
N TRP A 612 -22.27 10.79 -4.36
CA TRP A 612 -22.57 10.05 -5.59
C TRP A 612 -22.95 8.57 -5.40
N GLY A 613 -22.56 7.93 -4.30
CA GLY A 613 -22.73 6.48 -4.10
C GLY A 613 -24.18 6.01 -4.13
N GLN A 614 -25.13 6.89 -3.73
CA GLN A 614 -26.57 6.58 -3.78
C GLN A 614 -27.16 6.69 -5.20
N ASN A 615 -26.51 7.43 -6.09
CA ASN A 615 -27.01 7.72 -7.43
C ASN A 615 -26.68 6.63 -8.46
N VAL A 616 -25.86 5.67 -8.12
CA VAL A 616 -25.40 4.57 -9.00
C VAL A 616 -25.88 3.21 -8.51
N GLN A 617 -26.03 2.25 -9.42
CA GLN A 617 -26.64 0.95 -9.12
C GLN A 617 -25.67 -0.10 -8.63
N ALA A 618 -24.39 -0.01 -9.06
CA ALA A 618 -23.36 -0.94 -8.57
C ALA A 618 -22.03 -0.23 -8.34
N ILE A 619 -21.26 -0.71 -7.36
CA ILE A 619 -19.95 -0.21 -7.00
C ILE A 619 -19.00 -1.39 -6.80
N LEU A 620 -17.89 -1.38 -7.56
CA LEU A 620 -16.77 -2.31 -7.39
C LEU A 620 -15.57 -1.53 -6.83
N MET A 621 -15.02 -1.95 -5.70
CA MET A 621 -13.72 -1.51 -5.20
C MET A 621 -12.65 -2.41 -5.82
N ALA A 622 -11.92 -1.86 -6.77
CA ALA A 622 -10.90 -2.58 -7.54
C ALA A 622 -9.49 -2.38 -6.98
N TRP A 623 -9.32 -1.50 -5.99
CA TRP A 623 -8.02 -1.12 -5.45
C TRP A 623 -7.04 -0.74 -6.58
N TYR A 624 -5.78 -1.19 -6.54
CA TYR A 624 -4.85 -1.18 -7.67
C TYR A 624 -4.62 -2.62 -8.12
N PRO A 625 -5.29 -3.05 -9.19
CA PRO A 625 -5.49 -4.47 -9.48
C PRO A 625 -4.34 -5.13 -10.25
N GLY A 626 -3.23 -4.41 -10.47
CA GLY A 626 -2.08 -4.93 -11.22
C GLY A 626 -2.33 -5.08 -12.73
N GLN A 627 -1.30 -5.58 -13.45
CA GLN A 627 -1.28 -5.55 -14.91
C GLN A 627 -2.42 -6.35 -15.60
N GLU A 628 -2.99 -7.36 -14.93
CA GLU A 628 -4.09 -8.18 -15.43
C GLU A 628 -5.46 -7.76 -14.89
N GLY A 629 -5.51 -6.62 -14.16
CA GLY A 629 -6.68 -6.15 -13.44
C GLY A 629 -7.92 -5.95 -14.30
N GLY A 630 -7.76 -5.41 -15.51
CA GLY A 630 -8.87 -5.20 -16.43
C GLY A 630 -9.52 -6.49 -16.90
N LYS A 631 -8.74 -7.57 -17.08
CA LYS A 631 -9.25 -8.90 -17.40
C LYS A 631 -10.09 -9.47 -16.25
N ALA A 632 -9.59 -9.39 -15.02
CA ALA A 632 -10.30 -9.83 -13.83
C ALA A 632 -11.63 -9.06 -13.64
N LEU A 633 -11.60 -7.73 -13.76
CA LEU A 633 -12.78 -6.88 -13.68
C LEU A 633 -13.81 -7.22 -14.76
N ALA A 634 -13.36 -7.44 -16.01
CA ALA A 634 -14.26 -7.82 -17.10
C ALA A 634 -14.91 -9.20 -16.85
N GLU A 635 -14.18 -10.17 -16.30
CA GLU A 635 -14.71 -11.48 -15.92
C GLU A 635 -15.78 -11.35 -14.81
N ILE A 636 -15.56 -10.50 -13.81
CA ILE A 636 -16.53 -10.21 -12.74
C ILE A 636 -17.76 -9.50 -13.32
N ILE A 637 -17.59 -8.39 -14.01
CA ILE A 637 -18.68 -7.55 -14.54
C ILE A 637 -19.58 -8.34 -15.49
N THR A 638 -19.04 -9.28 -16.24
CA THR A 638 -19.80 -10.12 -17.19
C THR A 638 -20.36 -11.39 -16.56
N GLY A 639 -20.07 -11.66 -15.28
CA GLY A 639 -20.58 -12.87 -14.57
C GLY A 639 -19.88 -14.17 -14.96
N LYS A 640 -18.72 -14.09 -15.60
CA LYS A 640 -17.88 -15.27 -15.80
C LYS A 640 -17.31 -15.76 -14.46
N LEU A 641 -17.10 -14.82 -13.53
CA LEU A 641 -16.64 -15.06 -12.18
C LEU A 641 -17.52 -14.30 -11.18
N SER A 642 -17.87 -14.94 -10.06
CA SER A 642 -18.52 -14.26 -8.93
C SER A 642 -17.48 -13.52 -8.10
N PRO A 643 -17.70 -12.23 -7.74
CA PRO A 643 -16.80 -11.54 -6.82
C PRO A 643 -16.76 -12.26 -5.47
N SER A 644 -15.58 -12.29 -4.86
CA SER A 644 -15.34 -12.97 -3.57
C SER A 644 -14.39 -12.21 -2.65
N GLY A 645 -13.95 -11.02 -3.06
CA GLY A 645 -13.15 -10.12 -2.24
C GLY A 645 -13.94 -9.60 -1.05
N LYS A 646 -13.27 -9.41 0.08
CA LYS A 646 -13.82 -8.82 1.30
C LYS A 646 -12.94 -7.66 1.75
N LEU A 647 -13.54 -6.59 2.27
CA LEU A 647 -12.82 -5.40 2.72
C LEU A 647 -11.83 -5.75 3.84
N PRO A 648 -10.54 -5.42 3.72
CA PRO A 648 -9.57 -5.53 4.80
C PRO A 648 -9.56 -4.28 5.70
N VAL A 649 -10.47 -3.34 5.44
CA VAL A 649 -10.66 -2.08 6.16
C VAL A 649 -12.15 -1.77 6.29
N SER A 650 -12.52 -1.04 7.33
CA SER A 650 -13.81 -0.36 7.39
C SER A 650 -13.77 0.89 6.49
N ILE A 651 -14.89 1.22 5.85
CA ILE A 651 -15.02 2.46 5.08
C ILE A 651 -16.08 3.33 5.77
N GLU A 652 -15.65 4.45 6.28
CA GLU A 652 -16.50 5.42 6.96
C GLU A 652 -17.49 6.11 6.00
N GLU A 653 -18.62 6.55 6.52
CA GLU A 653 -19.53 7.42 5.77
C GLU A 653 -18.89 8.78 5.50
N LYS A 654 -18.20 9.34 6.52
CA LYS A 654 -17.45 10.59 6.41
C LYS A 654 -16.18 10.49 7.25
N TRP A 655 -15.15 11.26 6.87
CA TRP A 655 -13.87 11.27 7.57
C TRP A 655 -13.97 11.57 9.07
N GLU A 656 -14.94 12.43 9.46
CA GLU A 656 -15.21 12.80 10.85
C GLU A 656 -15.69 11.63 11.73
N ASP A 657 -16.13 10.53 11.13
CA ASP A 657 -16.55 9.34 11.87
C ASP A 657 -15.40 8.37 12.17
N ASN A 658 -14.25 8.57 11.50
CA ASN A 658 -13.07 7.72 11.74
C ASN A 658 -12.56 7.91 13.18
N PRO A 659 -12.22 6.82 13.90
CA PRO A 659 -11.74 6.90 15.28
C PRO A 659 -10.53 7.80 15.50
N VAL A 660 -9.74 8.06 14.44
CA VAL A 660 -8.53 8.88 14.53
C VAL A 660 -8.68 10.31 13.99
N TYR A 661 -9.89 10.71 13.60
CA TYR A 661 -10.13 12.04 13.01
C TYR A 661 -9.56 13.19 13.83
N GLY A 662 -9.72 13.16 15.15
CA GLY A 662 -9.28 14.24 16.05
C GLY A 662 -7.77 14.24 16.34
N ASN A 663 -7.03 13.19 15.99
CA ASN A 663 -5.62 13.00 16.36
C ASN A 663 -4.72 12.49 15.21
N TYR A 664 -5.17 12.67 13.97
CA TYR A 664 -4.35 12.30 12.79
C TYR A 664 -3.29 13.36 12.49
N TYR A 665 -3.64 14.64 12.56
CA TYR A 665 -2.73 15.75 12.32
C TYR A 665 -2.34 16.47 13.61
N ASP A 666 -1.07 16.86 13.75
CA ASP A 666 -0.65 17.83 14.75
C ASP A 666 -0.69 19.24 14.16
N ASN A 667 -1.81 19.93 14.38
CA ASN A 667 -2.04 21.28 13.86
C ASN A 667 -1.39 22.40 14.71
N ARG A 668 -0.67 22.06 15.79
CA ARG A 668 0.04 23.03 16.62
C ARG A 668 1.21 23.64 15.83
N ASN A 669 1.46 24.92 16.02
CA ASN A 669 2.63 25.58 15.44
C ASN A 669 3.87 25.35 16.31
N VAL A 670 4.42 24.13 16.23
CA VAL A 670 5.60 23.70 16.98
C VAL A 670 6.64 23.09 16.04
N PRO A 671 7.96 23.21 16.34
CA PRO A 671 9.01 22.69 15.47
C PRO A 671 9.03 21.15 15.41
N HIS A 672 8.63 20.47 16.51
CA HIS A 672 8.57 19.01 16.57
C HIS A 672 7.12 18.57 16.71
N LYS A 673 6.59 18.01 15.64
CA LYS A 673 5.23 17.48 15.56
C LYS A 673 5.12 16.17 16.34
N ARG A 674 3.98 15.95 17.00
CA ARG A 674 3.70 14.71 17.75
C ARG A 674 2.28 14.26 17.49
N VAL A 675 2.10 13.08 16.96
CA VAL A 675 0.81 12.45 16.70
C VAL A 675 0.51 11.49 17.84
N GLN A 676 -0.46 11.82 18.66
CA GLN A 676 -0.90 10.96 19.75
C GLN A 676 -1.83 9.88 19.21
N TYR A 677 -1.53 8.62 19.45
CA TYR A 677 -2.41 7.50 19.08
C TYR A 677 -3.42 7.26 20.21
N ALA A 678 -4.24 8.30 20.46
CA ALA A 678 -5.17 8.36 21.60
C ALA A 678 -6.32 7.35 21.51
N GLU A 679 -6.58 6.81 20.34
CA GLU A 679 -7.55 5.74 20.12
C GLU A 679 -7.11 4.42 20.79
N GLY A 680 -5.81 4.25 21.05
CA GLY A 680 -5.26 3.03 21.63
C GLY A 680 -5.52 1.80 20.76
N VAL A 681 -5.95 0.69 21.36
CA VAL A 681 -6.28 -0.55 20.65
C VAL A 681 -7.55 -0.47 19.78
N PHE A 682 -8.23 0.68 19.78
CA PHE A 682 -9.53 0.87 19.11
C PHE A 682 -9.37 1.47 17.70
N VAL A 683 -8.55 0.84 16.86
CA VAL A 683 -8.35 1.19 15.45
C VAL A 683 -9.37 0.46 14.59
N GLY A 684 -9.81 1.08 13.48
CA GLY A 684 -10.71 0.49 12.51
C GLY A 684 -12.05 0.06 13.12
N TYR A 685 -12.56 -1.12 12.77
CA TYR A 685 -13.84 -1.64 13.27
C TYR A 685 -13.93 -1.68 14.80
N ARG A 686 -12.81 -1.87 15.50
CA ARG A 686 -12.76 -1.85 16.97
C ARG A 686 -13.16 -0.49 17.54
N GLY A 687 -12.76 0.59 16.84
CA GLY A 687 -13.08 1.96 17.23
C GLY A 687 -14.52 2.32 16.87
N TYR A 688 -15.04 1.88 15.72
CA TYR A 688 -16.45 2.08 15.36
C TYR A 688 -17.36 1.39 16.37
N ASP A 689 -17.09 0.14 16.73
CA ASP A 689 -17.84 -0.60 17.75
C ASP A 689 -17.84 0.14 19.10
N ARG A 690 -16.66 0.62 19.57
CA ARG A 690 -16.54 1.37 20.81
C ARG A 690 -17.38 2.64 20.83
N ASN A 691 -17.40 3.35 19.71
CA ASN A 691 -18.09 4.64 19.56
C ASN A 691 -19.59 4.47 19.25
N GLY A 692 -20.09 3.24 19.11
CA GLY A 692 -21.46 2.95 18.72
C GLY A 692 -21.82 3.46 17.31
N LYS A 693 -20.82 3.64 16.45
CA LYS A 693 -20.98 4.07 15.07
C LYS A 693 -20.94 2.87 14.13
N GLN A 694 -21.66 2.98 13.01
CA GLN A 694 -21.58 1.99 11.94
C GLN A 694 -20.83 2.63 10.78
N PRO A 695 -19.75 2.00 10.26
CA PRO A 695 -19.15 2.44 9.01
C PRO A 695 -20.12 2.20 7.85
N LEU A 696 -19.96 2.95 6.75
CA LEU A 696 -20.74 2.75 5.53
C LEU A 696 -20.58 1.32 4.99
N TYR A 697 -19.35 0.82 4.99
CA TYR A 697 -19.01 -0.56 4.69
C TYR A 697 -18.12 -1.12 5.81
N PRO A 698 -18.57 -2.15 6.53
CA PRO A 698 -17.81 -2.70 7.64
C PRO A 698 -16.62 -3.55 7.19
N PHE A 699 -15.63 -3.70 8.07
CA PHE A 699 -14.52 -4.64 7.89
C PHE A 699 -15.04 -6.06 7.57
N GLY A 700 -14.42 -6.72 6.60
CA GLY A 700 -14.81 -8.05 6.13
C GLY A 700 -16.01 -8.07 5.17
N TYR A 701 -16.63 -6.91 4.87
CA TYR A 701 -17.76 -6.82 3.95
C TYR A 701 -17.36 -7.05 2.49
N GLY A 702 -18.26 -7.63 1.73
CA GLY A 702 -18.18 -7.81 0.29
C GLY A 702 -19.31 -8.69 -0.20
N LEU A 703 -20.00 -8.26 -1.25
CA LEU A 703 -21.10 -8.98 -1.88
C LEU A 703 -20.59 -10.04 -2.87
N SER A 704 -21.44 -11.00 -3.15
CA SER A 704 -21.24 -12.06 -4.15
C SER A 704 -22.45 -12.14 -5.07
N TYR A 705 -22.32 -12.74 -6.26
CA TYR A 705 -23.46 -13.11 -7.09
C TYR A 705 -24.16 -14.39 -6.58
N SER A 706 -23.62 -14.99 -5.52
CA SER A 706 -24.22 -16.11 -4.81
C SER A 706 -24.59 -15.70 -3.38
N SER A 707 -25.27 -16.60 -2.66
CA SER A 707 -25.65 -16.41 -1.27
C SER A 707 -25.13 -17.58 -0.43
N PHE A 708 -24.81 -17.32 0.83
CA PHE A 708 -24.26 -18.33 1.74
C PHE A 708 -25.06 -18.41 3.02
N GLU A 709 -25.26 -19.62 3.51
CA GLU A 709 -25.90 -19.90 4.79
C GLU A 709 -24.88 -20.49 5.76
N TYR A 710 -24.78 -19.89 6.94
CA TYR A 710 -23.91 -20.32 8.03
C TYR A 710 -24.75 -21.10 9.07
N SER A 711 -24.26 -22.26 9.50
CA SER A 711 -25.02 -23.13 10.42
C SER A 711 -24.12 -24.06 11.24
N ASN A 712 -24.71 -24.77 12.21
CA ASN A 712 -24.08 -25.86 12.95
C ASN A 712 -22.75 -25.49 13.65
N LEU A 713 -22.72 -24.33 14.32
CA LEU A 713 -21.54 -23.90 15.10
C LEU A 713 -21.28 -24.85 16.27
N SER A 714 -20.05 -25.34 16.37
CA SER A 714 -19.53 -26.04 17.55
C SER A 714 -18.18 -25.46 17.98
N VAL A 715 -17.98 -25.39 19.28
CA VAL A 715 -16.80 -24.84 19.94
C VAL A 715 -16.29 -25.87 20.94
N GLU A 716 -15.07 -26.37 20.72
CA GLU A 716 -14.48 -27.44 21.53
C GLU A 716 -13.13 -27.04 22.11
N LYS A 717 -12.97 -27.15 23.42
CA LYS A 717 -11.65 -26.98 24.06
C LYS A 717 -10.76 -28.19 23.73
N THR A 718 -9.56 -27.90 23.20
CA THR A 718 -8.60 -28.94 22.77
C THR A 718 -7.38 -29.08 23.70
N GLY A 719 -7.34 -28.28 24.78
CA GLY A 719 -6.32 -28.29 25.83
C GLY A 719 -5.75 -26.91 26.13
N GLY A 720 -5.56 -26.59 27.42
CA GLY A 720 -5.23 -25.23 27.85
C GLY A 720 -6.27 -24.21 27.39
N SER A 721 -5.82 -23.09 26.86
CA SER A 721 -6.68 -22.05 26.26
C SER A 721 -6.89 -22.22 24.75
N ARG A 722 -6.66 -23.41 24.19
CA ARG A 722 -6.87 -23.69 22.76
C ARG A 722 -8.29 -24.16 22.50
N VAL A 723 -8.90 -23.66 21.43
CA VAL A 723 -10.29 -23.91 21.06
C VAL A 723 -10.39 -24.21 19.56
N THR A 724 -11.08 -25.31 19.21
CA THR A 724 -11.45 -25.57 17.81
C THR A 724 -12.87 -25.06 17.57
N VAL A 725 -13.01 -24.16 16.61
CA VAL A 725 -14.30 -23.63 16.12
C VAL A 725 -14.64 -24.35 14.83
N SER A 726 -15.83 -24.94 14.73
CA SER A 726 -16.28 -25.59 13.51
C SER A 726 -17.72 -25.17 13.20
N PHE A 727 -18.02 -24.95 11.91
CA PHE A 727 -19.37 -24.61 11.41
C PHE A 727 -19.50 -24.97 9.94
N ASP A 728 -20.74 -25.01 9.45
CA ASP A 728 -21.03 -25.34 8.06
C ASP A 728 -21.32 -24.04 7.27
N ILE A 729 -20.82 -23.97 6.03
CA ILE A 729 -21.21 -22.95 5.05
C ILE A 729 -21.78 -23.64 3.83
N LYS A 730 -23.01 -23.25 3.43
CA LYS A 730 -23.71 -23.74 2.26
C LYS A 730 -23.85 -22.61 1.22
N ASN A 731 -23.49 -22.91 -0.02
CA ASN A 731 -23.82 -22.03 -1.13
C ASN A 731 -25.31 -22.24 -1.53
N THR A 732 -26.16 -21.30 -1.16
CA THR A 732 -27.60 -21.30 -1.45
C THR A 732 -27.98 -20.57 -2.72
N GLY A 733 -26.98 -19.93 -3.38
CA GLY A 733 -27.19 -19.13 -4.57
C GLY A 733 -27.22 -19.92 -5.87
N LYS A 734 -27.05 -19.22 -6.99
CA LYS A 734 -27.28 -19.76 -8.33
C LYS A 734 -26.02 -20.17 -9.09
N MET A 735 -24.84 -19.80 -8.61
CA MET A 735 -23.55 -20.10 -9.26
C MET A 735 -22.50 -20.53 -8.24
N ASP A 736 -21.42 -21.11 -8.74
CA ASP A 736 -20.24 -21.43 -7.95
C ASP A 736 -19.61 -20.13 -7.46
N ALA A 737 -19.19 -20.08 -6.20
CA ALA A 737 -18.60 -18.89 -5.59
C ALA A 737 -17.70 -19.23 -4.41
N ALA A 738 -16.82 -18.30 -4.04
CA ALA A 738 -16.02 -18.42 -2.83
C ALA A 738 -16.55 -17.48 -1.73
N GLU A 739 -16.35 -17.89 -0.47
CA GLU A 739 -16.71 -17.13 0.71
C GLU A 739 -15.52 -17.07 1.68
N ALA A 740 -15.29 -15.93 2.32
CA ALA A 740 -14.31 -15.78 3.38
C ALA A 740 -15.01 -15.87 4.75
N ALA A 741 -14.91 -17.03 5.36
CA ALA A 741 -15.46 -17.30 6.68
C ALA A 741 -14.61 -16.61 7.75
N GLN A 742 -15.23 -15.81 8.62
CA GLN A 742 -14.54 -15.00 9.63
C GLN A 742 -14.97 -15.46 11.04
N VAL A 743 -13.99 -15.55 11.95
CA VAL A 743 -14.21 -15.90 13.35
C VAL A 743 -13.64 -14.80 14.24
N TYR A 744 -14.51 -14.26 15.08
CA TYR A 744 -14.19 -13.23 16.04
C TYR A 744 -14.32 -13.75 17.47
N VAL A 745 -13.49 -13.20 18.36
CA VAL A 745 -13.52 -13.50 19.80
C VAL A 745 -13.87 -12.22 20.55
N ARG A 746 -14.76 -12.34 21.52
CA ARG A 746 -15.11 -11.31 22.49
C ARG A 746 -14.84 -11.82 23.89
N ASP A 747 -14.08 -11.09 24.65
CA ASP A 747 -14.01 -11.25 26.10
C ASP A 747 -15.21 -10.59 26.75
N VAL A 748 -15.99 -11.33 27.52
CA VAL A 748 -17.26 -10.83 28.07
C VAL A 748 -17.04 -9.97 29.31
N GLU A 749 -16.07 -10.36 30.15
CA GLU A 749 -15.72 -9.69 31.39
C GLU A 749 -14.20 -9.56 31.50
N CYS A 750 -13.66 -8.41 31.13
CA CYS A 750 -12.22 -8.15 31.09
C CYS A 750 -11.84 -7.08 32.13
N SER A 751 -10.64 -7.24 32.72
CA SER A 751 -10.08 -6.29 33.70
C SER A 751 -9.61 -4.98 33.08
N VAL A 752 -9.37 -4.97 31.76
CA VAL A 752 -8.94 -3.81 30.97
C VAL A 752 -9.93 -3.53 29.83
N PRO A 753 -10.03 -2.29 29.33
CA PRO A 753 -10.85 -2.01 28.15
C PRO A 753 -10.41 -2.83 26.94
N ARG A 754 -11.28 -3.68 26.39
CA ARG A 754 -11.05 -4.49 25.20
C ARG A 754 -12.06 -4.18 24.10
N PRO A 755 -11.72 -4.40 22.81
CA PRO A 755 -12.69 -4.34 21.72
C PRO A 755 -13.87 -5.29 21.94
N LEU A 756 -15.06 -4.89 21.46
CA LEU A 756 -16.27 -5.74 21.57
C LEU A 756 -16.12 -7.05 20.79
N LYS A 757 -15.21 -7.11 19.83
CA LYS A 757 -14.83 -8.32 19.09
C LYS A 757 -13.51 -8.08 18.38
N GLU A 758 -12.76 -9.15 18.16
CA GLU A 758 -11.48 -9.13 17.45
C GLU A 758 -11.39 -10.31 16.50
N LEU A 759 -11.00 -10.10 15.26
CA LEU A 759 -10.74 -11.17 14.31
C LEU A 759 -9.59 -12.05 14.83
N LYS A 760 -9.84 -13.35 14.96
CA LYS A 760 -8.84 -14.32 15.45
C LYS A 760 -8.75 -15.55 14.55
N GLY A 761 -9.58 -15.63 13.51
CA GLY A 761 -9.51 -16.72 12.54
C GLY A 761 -10.31 -16.43 11.28
N TYR A 762 -9.84 -16.97 10.17
CA TYR A 762 -10.58 -16.95 8.90
C TYR A 762 -10.18 -18.13 8.01
N ASP A 763 -11.05 -18.46 7.04
CA ASP A 763 -10.74 -19.40 5.97
C ASP A 763 -11.48 -19.03 4.69
N LYS A 764 -10.83 -19.19 3.53
CA LYS A 764 -11.42 -18.94 2.21
C LYS A 764 -11.88 -20.25 1.61
N VAL A 765 -13.19 -20.39 1.38
CA VAL A 765 -13.78 -21.61 0.88
C VAL A 765 -14.45 -21.44 -0.48
N TYR A 766 -14.19 -22.35 -1.38
CA TYR A 766 -14.80 -22.42 -2.72
C TYR A 766 -15.93 -23.45 -2.68
N LEU A 767 -17.15 -23.03 -3.04
CA LEU A 767 -18.36 -23.81 -2.95
C LEU A 767 -19.06 -23.85 -4.30
N LYS A 768 -19.32 -25.04 -4.80
CA LYS A 768 -20.23 -25.22 -5.93
C LYS A 768 -21.64 -24.84 -5.53
N LYS A 769 -22.44 -24.47 -6.51
CA LYS A 769 -23.88 -24.24 -6.27
C LYS A 769 -24.52 -25.43 -5.49
N GLY A 770 -25.11 -25.12 -4.36
CA GLY A 770 -25.78 -26.12 -3.47
C GLY A 770 -24.83 -26.90 -2.56
N GLU A 771 -23.51 -26.73 -2.70
CA GLU A 771 -22.51 -27.43 -1.87
C GLU A 771 -22.48 -26.87 -0.44
N THR A 772 -22.28 -27.78 0.51
CA THR A 772 -22.02 -27.45 1.93
C THR A 772 -20.62 -27.94 2.30
N LYS A 773 -19.83 -27.10 2.97
CA LYS A 773 -18.53 -27.47 3.53
C LYS A 773 -18.47 -27.17 5.02
N ARG A 774 -17.84 -28.10 5.76
CA ARG A 774 -17.50 -27.93 7.17
C ARG A 774 -16.20 -27.17 7.28
N ILE A 775 -16.23 -26.03 7.94
CA ILE A 775 -15.07 -25.20 8.25
C ILE A 775 -14.54 -25.59 9.62
N ARG A 776 -13.23 -25.56 9.80
CA ARG A 776 -12.56 -25.83 11.07
C ARG A 776 -11.43 -24.84 11.26
N ILE A 777 -11.51 -24.02 12.29
CA ILE A 777 -10.53 -22.99 12.65
C ILE A 777 -10.04 -23.28 14.07
N LEU A 778 -8.73 -23.38 14.22
CA LEU A 778 -8.08 -23.49 15.52
C LEU A 778 -7.76 -22.08 16.04
N LEU A 779 -8.27 -21.76 17.21
CA LEU A 779 -7.90 -20.60 18.00
C LEU A 779 -6.89 -21.06 19.05
N ASP A 780 -5.72 -20.48 19.03
CA ASP A 780 -4.67 -20.71 20.03
C ASP A 780 -4.84 -19.80 21.26
N GLU A 781 -3.93 -19.86 22.17
CA GLU A 781 -3.93 -19.06 23.40
C GLU A 781 -3.90 -17.56 23.10
N GLU A 782 -3.17 -17.12 22.07
CA GLU A 782 -3.06 -15.73 21.69
C GLU A 782 -4.41 -15.14 21.22
N ALA A 783 -5.31 -15.96 20.71
CA ALA A 783 -6.65 -15.51 20.31
C ALA A 783 -7.47 -14.94 21.48
N PHE A 784 -7.16 -15.31 22.71
CA PHE A 784 -7.88 -14.92 23.94
C PHE A 784 -7.12 -13.91 24.79
N ALA A 785 -5.84 -13.70 24.49
CA ALA A 785 -4.94 -12.87 25.29
C ALA A 785 -5.09 -11.36 25.00
N TYR A 786 -4.73 -10.56 25.99
CA TYR A 786 -4.38 -9.14 25.85
C TYR A 786 -2.97 -8.91 26.41
N TYR A 787 -2.36 -7.77 26.06
CA TYR A 787 -1.03 -7.43 26.59
C TYR A 787 -1.15 -6.69 27.92
N ASP A 788 -0.62 -7.31 28.99
CA ASP A 788 -0.55 -6.71 30.32
C ASP A 788 0.74 -5.91 30.47
N VAL A 789 0.60 -4.61 30.66
CA VAL A 789 1.73 -3.66 30.76
C VAL A 789 2.50 -3.77 32.09
N GLU A 790 1.90 -4.35 33.13
CA GLU A 790 2.59 -4.53 34.41
C GLU A 790 3.55 -5.72 34.38
N SER A 791 3.13 -6.82 33.77
CA SER A 791 3.96 -8.01 33.61
C SER A 791 4.74 -8.06 32.31
N HIS A 792 4.55 -7.09 31.39
CA HIS A 792 5.14 -7.03 30.04
C HIS A 792 4.96 -8.31 29.22
N ARG A 793 3.78 -8.90 29.24
CA ARG A 793 3.47 -10.14 28.50
C ARG A 793 1.99 -10.24 28.11
N PHE A 794 1.72 -11.12 27.17
CA PHE A 794 0.35 -11.52 26.85
C PHE A 794 -0.21 -12.44 27.94
N VAL A 795 -1.43 -12.16 28.37
CA VAL A 795 -2.12 -12.91 29.41
C VAL A 795 -3.55 -13.25 28.96
N VAL A 796 -4.01 -14.46 29.33
CA VAL A 796 -5.41 -14.88 29.16
C VAL A 796 -6.08 -14.83 30.52
N GLU A 797 -7.12 -14.05 30.66
CA GLU A 797 -7.93 -14.01 31.89
C GLU A 797 -8.89 -15.23 31.91
N LYS A 798 -9.17 -15.70 33.13
CA LYS A 798 -10.21 -16.70 33.31
C LYS A 798 -11.56 -16.04 33.16
N GLY A 799 -12.44 -16.61 32.37
CA GLY A 799 -13.76 -16.04 32.17
C GLY A 799 -14.50 -16.63 30.97
N THR A 800 -15.60 -15.98 30.64
CA THR A 800 -16.43 -16.35 29.51
C THR A 800 -16.01 -15.57 28.26
N PHE A 801 -15.75 -16.29 27.19
CA PHE A 801 -15.51 -15.72 25.86
C PHE A 801 -16.65 -16.07 24.91
N GLU A 802 -17.06 -15.11 24.09
CA GLU A 802 -17.98 -15.34 22.99
C GLU A 802 -17.18 -15.58 21.71
N ILE A 803 -17.57 -16.63 20.98
CA ILE A 803 -17.07 -16.97 19.65
C ILE A 803 -18.15 -16.62 18.66
N LEU A 804 -17.84 -15.71 17.75
CA LEU A 804 -18.75 -15.18 16.74
C LEU A 804 -18.25 -15.58 15.35
N ALA A 805 -19.11 -16.08 14.46
CA ALA A 805 -18.71 -16.42 13.11
C ALA A 805 -19.71 -15.93 12.07
N GLY A 806 -19.20 -15.43 10.94
CA GLY A 806 -20.00 -14.87 9.87
C GLY A 806 -19.21 -14.30 8.70
N PRO A 807 -19.90 -13.61 7.76
CA PRO A 807 -19.30 -13.08 6.55
C PRO A 807 -18.60 -11.73 6.71
N SER A 808 -18.83 -10.99 7.81
CA SER A 808 -18.20 -9.69 8.08
C SER A 808 -18.25 -9.34 9.56
N SER A 809 -17.53 -8.30 9.97
CA SER A 809 -17.56 -7.81 11.37
C SER A 809 -18.93 -7.31 11.84
N ALA A 810 -19.83 -6.95 10.92
CA ALA A 810 -21.18 -6.48 11.21
C ALA A 810 -22.27 -7.55 11.03
N ASP A 811 -21.94 -8.66 10.36
CA ASP A 811 -22.86 -9.78 10.12
C ASP A 811 -22.24 -11.06 10.66
N LEU A 812 -22.66 -11.45 11.88
CA LEU A 812 -22.14 -12.59 12.65
C LEU A 812 -23.29 -13.47 13.14
N PRO A 813 -23.92 -14.23 12.21
CA PRO A 813 -25.13 -15.01 12.52
C PRO A 813 -24.89 -16.15 13.51
N LEU A 814 -23.65 -16.61 13.67
CA LEU A 814 -23.34 -17.70 14.58
C LEU A 814 -22.65 -17.20 15.83
N LYS A 815 -23.12 -17.65 16.99
CA LYS A 815 -22.59 -17.29 18.31
C LYS A 815 -22.57 -18.49 19.24
N ALA A 816 -21.47 -18.70 19.94
CA ALA A 816 -21.32 -19.65 21.03
C ALA A 816 -20.43 -19.06 22.13
N THR A 817 -20.44 -19.70 23.30
CA THR A 817 -19.59 -19.30 24.43
C THR A 817 -18.63 -20.41 24.81
N VAL A 818 -17.47 -20.02 25.33
CA VAL A 818 -16.49 -20.92 25.93
C VAL A 818 -15.98 -20.29 27.24
N VAL A 819 -15.77 -21.11 28.25
CA VAL A 819 -15.16 -20.68 29.51
C VAL A 819 -13.72 -21.17 29.55
N LEU A 820 -12.75 -20.26 29.74
CA LEU A 820 -11.32 -20.55 29.83
C LEU A 820 -10.79 -20.46 31.24
#